data_0f81da0fdd95e102249b73f63af6842f
#
_entry.id   0f81da0fdd95e102249b73f63af6842f
#
_cell.length_a   1.000
_cell.length_b   1.000
_cell.length_c   1.000
_cell.angle_alpha   90.00
_cell.angle_beta   90.00
_cell.angle_gamma   90.00
#
_symmetry.space_group_name_H-M   'P 1'
#
loop_
_entity.id
_entity.type
_entity.pdbx_description
1 polymer ?
#
loop_
_entity_poly.entity_id
_entity_poly.type
_entity_poly.pdbx_seq_one_letter_code
_entity_poly.pdbx_strand_id
1 'polypeptide(L)'
;MNFKIMLMSAALMTGTMQIHAQGSDAATVVVEKPRADFSSGRLTPESLWSMGRIGNVSSTTDGKVITYAVTYYDIKSNKGNSVIYVKDLQTDKTHAIFNGGNSPVFIKNGKEIAFLSSRNGSSQVWSVGINGKNARQISHAQKDVEGFLFSPDEKKVILIHSVDNNTVIEKKENDLPLATGMVINDLMYKHWDQYNTSSPHPFIADFDGASNISEGTDMLEGEPFECPMLPFGGVEQLAWSPDSKSIAYTCRKKVGKEYATSTDSDIFLYDLSNKTTKNLCKPSNYAAPSVIYTKTLQDQSVNKTETDCNVGYDQNPQFSPNGRYIAWTSMERDGYESDRTRLCVYDFKTGTKSYVTEVFESGVNEFGWDADNNHIFFSGVWHGQTQLYRTDLKGHVKQLTNDTCDYSLVQVISSKLLLAKRQSMQRADEVYLVNVRKDKGFAHQVTFENKNFYDNLEWGDVKARWVKTVDGKQELCWVIYPPKFDASKKYPALLFCEGGPQSPVSQFWSFRWNMQIMAANDYIVIAPNRRGLPGFGMEWLEEISGDYTGLCMQDYLSAIDDLCKETYVDKERLGAVGASFGGFSVYWLAGNHNKRFKAFIAHDGIYNTQQQYVETEELWFPNWDLKSAPWEKTGAGEMQKAYATSPHLYVDKWDTPILCIHGQKDFRIEYTQAESAFTAARMRGIDAQMLLFPDENHWVLKPQNGILWQRTFFRWLNKYLKK
;
A
#
# COMPACT_ATOMS: atom_id res chain seq x y z
N MET A 1 8.67 42.33 -14.63
CA MET A 1 9.20 40.95 -14.67
C MET A 1 8.13 40.04 -14.07
N ASN A 2 7.30 39.43 -14.93
CA ASN A 2 6.08 38.74 -14.51
C ASN A 2 6.41 37.27 -14.14
N PHE A 3 6.37 36.95 -12.88
CA PHE A 3 6.34 35.55 -12.42
C PHE A 3 4.87 35.09 -12.36
N LYS A 4 4.45 34.28 -13.33
CA LYS A 4 3.21 33.47 -13.21
C LYS A 4 3.53 32.28 -12.32
N ILE A 5 3.03 32.31 -11.09
CA ILE A 5 2.92 31.14 -10.23
C ILE A 5 1.67 30.38 -10.68
N MET A 6 1.89 29.21 -11.23
CA MET A 6 0.85 28.28 -11.66
C MET A 6 0.56 27.33 -10.51
N LEU A 7 -0.61 27.46 -9.90
CA LEU A 7 -1.21 26.42 -9.08
C LEU A 7 -1.43 25.20 -9.97
N MET A 8 -0.72 24.12 -9.76
CA MET A 8 -0.99 22.81 -10.33
C MET A 8 -1.83 21.99 -9.37
N SER A 9 -3.14 22.14 -9.45
CA SER A 9 -4.01 20.98 -9.29
C SER A 9 -3.61 19.95 -10.33
N ALA A 10 -3.55 18.67 -10.00
CA ALA A 10 -3.24 17.59 -10.93
C ALA A 10 -4.36 17.44 -11.98
N ALA A 11 -4.43 18.39 -12.89
CA ALA A 11 -5.23 18.27 -14.11
C ALA A 11 -4.36 17.62 -15.18
N LEU A 12 -4.71 16.41 -15.60
CA LEU A 12 -4.22 15.79 -16.82
C LEU A 12 -4.45 16.75 -17.98
N MET A 13 -3.40 17.34 -18.51
CA MET A 13 -3.51 18.01 -19.82
C MET A 13 -3.63 16.96 -20.91
N THR A 14 -4.82 16.83 -21.46
CA THR A 14 -5.12 16.06 -22.65
C THR A 14 -4.64 16.82 -23.88
N GLY A 15 -3.67 16.27 -24.60
CA GLY A 15 -3.42 16.64 -25.98
C GLY A 15 -4.61 16.13 -26.83
N THR A 16 -5.42 17.03 -27.37
CA THR A 16 -6.53 16.72 -28.27
C THR A 16 -6.02 16.10 -29.56
N MET A 17 -6.19 14.79 -29.73
CA MET A 17 -6.39 14.21 -31.07
C MET A 17 -7.89 14.03 -31.26
N GLN A 18 -8.48 14.85 -32.13
CA GLN A 18 -9.83 14.62 -32.63
C GLN A 18 -9.82 13.35 -33.48
N ILE A 19 -10.48 12.30 -32.98
CA ILE A 19 -10.86 11.15 -33.79
C ILE A 19 -12.36 11.26 -34.03
N HIS A 20 -12.73 11.51 -35.28
CA HIS A 20 -14.12 11.45 -35.76
C HIS A 20 -14.66 10.04 -35.60
N ALA A 21 -15.74 9.90 -34.85
CA ALA A 21 -16.53 8.68 -34.82
C ALA A 21 -17.32 8.55 -36.12
N GLN A 22 -16.90 7.66 -37.00
CA GLN A 22 -17.77 7.09 -38.05
C GLN A 22 -18.04 5.63 -37.73
N GLY A 23 -19.27 5.22 -37.91
CA GLY A 23 -19.85 3.98 -37.45
C GLY A 23 -19.32 2.71 -38.13
N SER A 24 -19.71 1.60 -37.46
CA SER A 24 -19.71 0.19 -37.89
C SER A 24 -18.39 -0.38 -38.39
N ASP A 25 -17.66 -0.87 -37.43
CA ASP A 25 -16.96 -2.17 -37.34
C ASP A 25 -16.19 -2.14 -36.02
N ALA A 26 -15.95 -3.30 -35.36
CA ALA A 26 -15.26 -3.35 -34.10
C ALA A 26 -13.90 -2.63 -34.24
N ALA A 27 -13.84 -1.37 -33.84
CA ALA A 27 -12.61 -0.60 -33.89
C ALA A 27 -11.62 -1.31 -32.94
N THR A 28 -10.61 -1.96 -33.51
CA THR A 28 -9.54 -2.57 -32.75
C THR A 28 -8.92 -1.47 -31.87
N VAL A 29 -9.01 -1.61 -30.54
CA VAL A 29 -8.39 -0.67 -29.62
C VAL A 29 -6.88 -0.76 -29.82
N VAL A 30 -6.28 0.33 -30.30
CA VAL A 30 -4.84 0.41 -30.50
C VAL A 30 -4.18 0.54 -29.13
N VAL A 31 -3.36 -0.44 -28.77
CA VAL A 31 -2.59 -0.44 -27.53
C VAL A 31 -1.13 -0.18 -27.87
N GLU A 32 -0.62 0.96 -27.44
CA GLU A 32 0.80 1.28 -27.52
C GLU A 32 1.52 0.76 -26.28
N LYS A 33 2.22 -0.38 -26.42
CA LYS A 33 3.09 -0.90 -25.35
C LYS A 33 4.48 -0.29 -25.48
N PRO A 34 5.12 0.09 -24.36
CA PRO A 34 6.51 0.55 -24.36
C PRO A 34 7.43 -0.49 -24.99
N ARG A 35 8.40 -0.05 -25.77
CA ARG A 35 9.43 -0.92 -26.30
C ARG A 35 10.55 -1.07 -25.28
N ALA A 36 10.80 -2.28 -24.82
CA ALA A 36 11.93 -2.61 -23.99
C ALA A 36 13.16 -2.94 -24.83
N ASP A 37 14.33 -2.52 -24.37
CA ASP A 37 15.61 -2.96 -24.91
C ASP A 37 16.13 -4.15 -24.09
N PHE A 38 16.30 -5.29 -24.75
CA PHE A 38 16.81 -6.53 -24.14
C PHE A 38 18.27 -6.84 -24.52
N SER A 39 18.96 -5.91 -25.20
CA SER A 39 20.32 -6.15 -25.74
C SER A 39 21.36 -6.49 -24.67
N SER A 40 21.17 -5.98 -23.43
CA SER A 40 22.06 -6.30 -22.30
C SER A 40 21.81 -7.68 -21.69
N GLY A 41 20.65 -8.31 -21.95
CA GLY A 41 20.17 -9.51 -21.25
C GLY A 41 19.90 -9.28 -19.76
N ARG A 42 20.00 -8.06 -19.25
CA ARG A 42 19.86 -7.69 -17.83
C ARG A 42 18.71 -6.72 -17.63
N LEU A 43 18.05 -6.79 -16.47
CA LEU A 43 17.04 -5.82 -16.07
C LEU A 43 17.69 -4.44 -15.87
N THR A 44 17.17 -3.45 -16.61
CA THR A 44 17.61 -2.05 -16.52
C THR A 44 16.47 -1.17 -15.97
N PRO A 45 16.74 0.06 -15.49
CA PRO A 45 15.70 1.00 -15.09
C PRO A 45 14.62 1.18 -16.17
N GLU A 46 15.04 1.34 -17.41
CA GLU A 46 14.15 1.57 -18.55
C GLU A 46 13.29 0.34 -18.86
N SER A 47 13.88 -0.86 -18.83
CA SER A 47 13.12 -2.10 -19.04
C SER A 47 12.15 -2.38 -17.90
N LEU A 48 12.51 -2.11 -16.65
CA LEU A 48 11.60 -2.21 -15.51
C LEU A 48 10.39 -1.27 -15.64
N TRP A 49 10.61 -0.03 -16.08
CA TRP A 49 9.54 0.94 -16.30
C TRP A 49 8.70 0.66 -17.55
N SER A 50 9.22 -0.16 -18.49
CA SER A 50 8.49 -0.58 -19.69
C SER A 50 7.57 -1.79 -19.45
N MET A 51 7.64 -2.45 -18.29
CA MET A 51 6.76 -3.56 -17.94
C MET A 51 5.32 -3.10 -17.73
N GLY A 52 4.35 -3.89 -18.20
CA GLY A 52 2.93 -3.67 -17.91
C GLY A 52 2.62 -3.97 -16.43
N ARG A 53 1.79 -3.14 -15.82
CA ARG A 53 1.39 -3.27 -14.42
C ARG A 53 -0.10 -3.62 -14.34
N ILE A 54 -0.40 -4.85 -13.98
CA ILE A 54 -1.78 -5.32 -13.80
C ILE A 54 -2.37 -4.66 -12.54
N GLY A 55 -3.45 -3.92 -12.73
CA GLY A 55 -4.20 -3.23 -11.68
C GLY A 55 -5.41 -4.03 -11.19
N ASN A 56 -6.58 -3.38 -11.20
CA ASN A 56 -7.84 -3.99 -10.78
C ASN A 56 -8.25 -5.12 -11.72
N VAL A 57 -8.78 -6.19 -11.12
CA VAL A 57 -9.27 -7.38 -11.80
C VAL A 57 -10.67 -7.70 -11.28
N SER A 58 -11.58 -8.11 -12.14
CA SER A 58 -12.92 -8.55 -11.79
C SER A 58 -13.32 -9.75 -12.66
N SER A 59 -14.25 -10.59 -12.20
CA SER A 59 -14.81 -11.68 -13.01
C SER A 59 -16.32 -11.59 -13.09
N THR A 60 -16.88 -12.24 -14.11
CA THR A 60 -18.31 -12.57 -14.12
C THR A 60 -18.65 -13.51 -12.95
N THR A 61 -19.89 -13.51 -12.50
CA THR A 61 -20.35 -14.34 -11.37
C THR A 61 -20.11 -15.84 -11.57
N ASP A 62 -20.14 -16.30 -12.84
CA ASP A 62 -19.86 -17.70 -13.19
C ASP A 62 -18.36 -17.99 -13.38
N GLY A 63 -17.51 -16.99 -13.26
CA GLY A 63 -16.06 -17.11 -13.36
C GLY A 63 -15.54 -17.47 -14.75
N LYS A 64 -16.30 -17.24 -15.82
CA LYS A 64 -15.88 -17.60 -17.19
C LYS A 64 -15.15 -16.50 -17.92
N VAL A 65 -15.42 -15.25 -17.57
CA VAL A 65 -14.82 -14.06 -18.18
C VAL A 65 -14.24 -13.19 -17.09
N ILE A 66 -13.02 -12.70 -17.31
CA ILE A 66 -12.40 -11.69 -16.47
C ILE A 66 -12.19 -10.38 -17.24
N THR A 67 -12.22 -9.27 -16.53
CA THR A 67 -11.75 -7.98 -17.00
C THR A 67 -10.65 -7.48 -16.09
N TYR A 68 -9.68 -6.80 -16.64
CA TYR A 68 -8.57 -6.23 -15.88
C TYR A 68 -7.98 -5.00 -16.58
N ALA A 69 -7.39 -4.11 -15.79
CA ALA A 69 -6.66 -2.96 -16.29
C ALA A 69 -5.15 -3.26 -16.29
N VAL A 70 -4.45 -2.80 -17.32
CA VAL A 70 -2.97 -2.80 -17.37
C VAL A 70 -2.49 -1.39 -17.61
N THR A 71 -1.63 -0.89 -16.73
CA THR A 71 -1.01 0.42 -16.90
C THR A 71 0.36 0.27 -17.56
N TYR A 72 0.54 0.98 -18.67
CA TYR A 72 1.81 1.15 -19.37
C TYR A 72 2.32 2.55 -19.20
N TYR A 73 3.63 2.71 -19.02
CA TYR A 73 4.27 4.01 -18.84
C TYR A 73 5.04 4.41 -20.09
N ASP A 74 4.70 5.55 -20.65
CA ASP A 74 5.53 6.19 -21.67
C ASP A 74 6.57 7.09 -20.99
N ILE A 75 7.82 6.65 -21.06
CA ILE A 75 8.95 7.37 -20.44
C ILE A 75 9.12 8.75 -21.07
N LYS A 76 8.89 8.88 -22.37
CA LYS A 76 9.09 10.15 -23.09
C LYS A 76 8.09 11.22 -22.68
N SER A 77 6.81 10.87 -22.59
CA SER A 77 5.76 11.78 -22.12
C SER A 77 5.68 11.87 -20.59
N ASN A 78 6.43 11.02 -19.87
CA ASN A 78 6.42 10.92 -18.40
C ASN A 78 5.03 10.61 -17.83
N LYS A 79 4.23 9.78 -18.52
CA LYS A 79 2.83 9.49 -18.17
C LYS A 79 2.54 8.00 -18.22
N GLY A 80 1.61 7.57 -17.37
CA GLY A 80 0.98 6.26 -17.44
C GLY A 80 -0.32 6.31 -18.23
N ASN A 81 -0.65 5.22 -18.91
CA ASN A 81 -1.91 5.01 -19.58
C ASN A 81 -2.44 3.61 -19.29
N SER A 82 -3.67 3.50 -18.81
CA SER A 82 -4.29 2.23 -18.47
C SER A 82 -5.22 1.75 -19.58
N VAL A 83 -5.08 0.48 -19.92
CA VAL A 83 -5.89 -0.19 -20.95
C VAL A 83 -6.72 -1.28 -20.28
N ILE A 84 -8.01 -1.34 -20.58
CA ILE A 84 -8.92 -2.36 -20.09
C ILE A 84 -8.95 -3.53 -21.08
N TYR A 85 -8.76 -4.72 -20.54
CA TYR A 85 -8.81 -5.99 -21.26
C TYR A 85 -9.99 -6.84 -20.79
N VAL A 86 -10.48 -7.67 -21.71
CA VAL A 86 -11.38 -8.79 -21.41
C VAL A 86 -10.70 -10.08 -21.83
N LYS A 87 -10.78 -11.09 -20.97
CA LYS A 87 -10.32 -12.44 -21.27
C LYS A 87 -11.43 -13.44 -21.01
N ASP A 88 -11.74 -14.22 -22.04
CA ASP A 88 -12.61 -15.40 -21.94
C ASP A 88 -11.74 -16.61 -21.52
N LEU A 89 -12.03 -17.14 -20.34
CA LEU A 89 -11.25 -18.22 -19.72
C LEU A 89 -11.58 -19.60 -20.32
N GLN A 90 -12.66 -19.73 -21.08
CA GLN A 90 -13.01 -20.97 -21.77
C GLN A 90 -12.29 -21.08 -23.13
N THR A 91 -12.20 -19.99 -23.85
CA THR A 91 -11.57 -19.93 -25.20
C THR A 91 -10.14 -19.44 -25.16
N ASP A 92 -9.66 -18.98 -24.03
CA ASP A 92 -8.34 -18.35 -23.80
C ASP A 92 -8.10 -17.08 -24.64
N LYS A 93 -9.14 -16.48 -25.17
CA LYS A 93 -9.03 -15.26 -25.99
C LYS A 93 -9.00 -14.02 -25.12
N THR A 94 -8.03 -13.14 -25.40
CA THR A 94 -7.87 -11.84 -24.74
C THR A 94 -7.95 -10.74 -25.79
N HIS A 95 -8.65 -9.63 -25.47
CA HIS A 95 -8.69 -8.45 -26.31
C HIS A 95 -8.82 -7.18 -25.47
N ALA A 96 -8.24 -6.09 -25.94
CA ALA A 96 -8.40 -4.77 -25.35
C ALA A 96 -9.77 -4.20 -25.75
N ILE A 97 -10.49 -3.60 -24.80
CA ILE A 97 -11.81 -3.04 -25.02
C ILE A 97 -11.86 -1.52 -24.84
N PHE A 98 -10.93 -0.95 -24.08
CA PHE A 98 -10.87 0.50 -23.87
C PHE A 98 -9.45 0.97 -23.52
N ASN A 99 -9.09 2.15 -24.05
CA ASN A 99 -7.81 2.81 -23.82
C ASN A 99 -8.04 4.09 -23.01
N GLY A 100 -7.36 4.27 -21.87
CA GLY A 100 -7.53 5.39 -20.96
C GLY A 100 -8.65 5.15 -19.92
N GLY A 101 -8.80 3.92 -19.43
CA GLY A 101 -9.75 3.54 -18.38
C GLY A 101 -9.12 2.66 -17.30
N ASN A 102 -9.64 2.78 -16.08
CA ASN A 102 -9.21 1.98 -14.93
C ASN A 102 -10.40 1.47 -14.09
N SER A 103 -10.12 0.64 -13.09
CA SER A 103 -11.13 0.09 -12.15
C SER A 103 -12.32 -0.60 -12.84
N PRO A 104 -12.09 -1.55 -13.79
CA PRO A 104 -13.16 -2.20 -14.51
C PRO A 104 -13.96 -3.16 -13.64
N VAL A 105 -15.31 -3.08 -13.69
CA VAL A 105 -16.26 -4.00 -13.07
C VAL A 105 -17.35 -4.42 -14.03
N PHE A 106 -17.81 -5.67 -13.93
CA PHE A 106 -18.93 -6.13 -14.73
C PHE A 106 -20.27 -5.57 -14.24
N ILE A 107 -21.11 -5.16 -15.18
CA ILE A 107 -22.50 -4.74 -14.97
C ILE A 107 -23.41 -5.44 -15.98
N LYS A 108 -24.76 -5.31 -15.80
CA LYS A 108 -25.76 -5.89 -16.68
C LYS A 108 -25.58 -7.39 -16.89
N ASN A 109 -25.43 -8.10 -15.78
CA ASN A 109 -25.19 -9.56 -15.80
C ASN A 109 -23.98 -9.95 -16.68
N GLY A 110 -22.91 -9.20 -16.62
CA GLY A 110 -21.67 -9.48 -17.34
C GLY A 110 -21.65 -9.09 -18.83
N LYS A 111 -22.62 -8.32 -19.30
CA LYS A 111 -22.71 -7.89 -20.72
C LYS A 111 -21.94 -6.59 -21.01
N GLU A 112 -21.80 -5.74 -20.01
CA GLU A 112 -21.07 -4.49 -20.07
C GLU A 112 -20.06 -4.42 -18.94
N ILE A 113 -19.05 -3.53 -19.11
CA ILE A 113 -18.05 -3.22 -18.12
C ILE A 113 -18.14 -1.73 -17.83
N ALA A 114 -18.32 -1.38 -16.54
CA ALA A 114 -18.20 -0.02 -16.04
C ALA A 114 -16.77 0.23 -15.57
N PHE A 115 -16.28 1.46 -15.70
CA PHE A 115 -14.91 1.85 -15.37
C PHE A 115 -14.78 3.36 -15.23
N LEU A 116 -13.69 3.82 -14.62
CA LEU A 116 -13.35 5.25 -14.55
C LEU A 116 -12.53 5.67 -15.75
N SER A 117 -12.83 6.86 -16.30
CA SER A 117 -12.03 7.49 -17.34
C SER A 117 -12.16 9.02 -17.32
N SER A 118 -11.03 9.71 -17.48
CA SER A 118 -10.96 11.17 -17.59
C SER A 118 -10.94 11.64 -19.06
N ARG A 119 -11.42 10.82 -20.01
CA ARG A 119 -11.37 11.10 -21.46
C ARG A 119 -12.01 12.43 -21.83
N ASN A 120 -13.07 12.85 -21.13
CA ASN A 120 -13.80 14.10 -21.39
C ASN A 120 -13.38 15.26 -20.45
N GLY A 121 -12.21 15.18 -19.83
CA GLY A 121 -11.62 16.25 -19.01
C GLY A 121 -11.76 16.07 -17.50
N SER A 122 -12.81 15.39 -17.01
CA SER A 122 -12.98 14.99 -15.61
C SER A 122 -13.14 13.49 -15.49
N SER A 123 -12.76 12.93 -14.32
CA SER A 123 -12.93 11.50 -14.03
C SER A 123 -14.41 11.20 -13.84
N GLN A 124 -14.96 10.32 -14.69
CA GLN A 124 -16.36 9.92 -14.68
C GLN A 124 -16.49 8.41 -14.86
N VAL A 125 -17.66 7.85 -14.49
CA VAL A 125 -17.99 6.46 -14.80
C VAL A 125 -18.39 6.33 -16.26
N TRP A 126 -17.76 5.40 -16.94
CA TRP A 126 -18.02 5.02 -18.33
C TRP A 126 -18.51 3.58 -18.38
N SER A 127 -19.17 3.19 -19.45
CA SER A 127 -19.45 1.78 -19.75
C SER A 127 -19.09 1.43 -21.17
N VAL A 128 -18.76 0.15 -21.40
CA VAL A 128 -18.48 -0.43 -22.72
C VAL A 128 -18.96 -1.88 -22.75
N GLY A 129 -19.45 -2.35 -23.89
CA GLY A 129 -19.78 -3.76 -24.07
C GLY A 129 -18.52 -4.64 -23.95
N ILE A 130 -18.64 -5.88 -23.48
CA ILE A 130 -17.51 -6.83 -23.37
C ILE A 130 -16.78 -7.07 -24.70
N ASN A 131 -17.39 -6.72 -25.82
CA ASN A 131 -16.82 -6.78 -27.17
C ASN A 131 -16.15 -5.48 -27.62
N GLY A 132 -15.99 -4.49 -26.72
CA GLY A 132 -15.39 -3.18 -27.00
C GLY A 132 -16.30 -2.17 -27.72
N LYS A 133 -17.58 -2.51 -27.98
CA LYS A 133 -18.54 -1.62 -28.66
C LYS A 133 -19.37 -0.80 -27.67
N ASN A 134 -19.94 0.30 -28.17
CA ASN A 134 -20.87 1.17 -27.44
C ASN A 134 -20.27 1.80 -26.17
N ALA A 135 -19.00 2.18 -26.22
CA ALA A 135 -18.38 2.94 -25.14
C ALA A 135 -19.08 4.29 -24.96
N ARG A 136 -19.52 4.60 -23.72
CA ARG A 136 -20.20 5.84 -23.39
C ARG A 136 -19.93 6.24 -21.94
N GLN A 137 -19.94 7.53 -21.69
CA GLN A 137 -19.99 8.08 -20.34
C GLN A 137 -21.38 7.83 -19.75
N ILE A 138 -21.46 7.38 -18.52
CA ILE A 138 -22.74 7.09 -17.83
C ILE A 138 -22.95 7.91 -16.56
N SER A 139 -21.90 8.56 -16.00
CA SER A 139 -22.05 9.56 -14.94
C SER A 139 -21.75 10.97 -15.45
N HIS A 140 -22.43 11.96 -14.86
CA HIS A 140 -22.32 13.37 -15.22
C HIS A 140 -22.22 14.24 -13.97
N ALA A 141 -21.36 13.83 -13.01
CA ALA A 141 -21.10 14.57 -11.80
C ALA A 141 -20.33 15.87 -12.10
N GLN A 142 -20.55 16.89 -11.29
CA GLN A 142 -19.84 18.19 -11.41
C GLN A 142 -18.37 18.07 -11.01
N LYS A 143 -18.07 17.19 -10.04
CA LYS A 143 -16.72 16.89 -9.56
C LYS A 143 -16.21 15.58 -10.15
N ASP A 144 -14.93 15.33 -10.01
CA ASP A 144 -14.32 14.05 -10.37
C ASP A 144 -14.93 12.91 -9.53
N VAL A 145 -15.18 11.80 -10.20
CA VAL A 145 -15.52 10.53 -9.53
C VAL A 145 -14.22 9.80 -9.21
N GLU A 146 -13.95 9.60 -7.93
CA GLU A 146 -12.75 8.93 -7.42
C GLU A 146 -12.93 7.42 -7.29
N GLY A 147 -14.19 6.98 -7.13
CA GLY A 147 -14.57 5.57 -7.04
C GLY A 147 -16.06 5.39 -7.26
N PHE A 148 -16.48 4.15 -7.54
CA PHE A 148 -17.89 3.82 -7.71
C PHE A 148 -18.20 2.38 -7.31
N LEU A 149 -19.43 2.13 -6.83
CA LEU A 149 -19.89 0.80 -6.44
C LEU A 149 -21.40 0.63 -6.72
N PHE A 150 -21.75 -0.24 -7.68
CA PHE A 150 -23.14 -0.53 -8.00
C PHE A 150 -23.81 -1.39 -6.91
N SER A 151 -25.11 -1.15 -6.66
CA SER A 151 -25.91 -2.04 -5.82
C SER A 151 -26.09 -3.42 -6.47
N PRO A 152 -26.29 -4.49 -5.70
CA PRO A 152 -26.50 -5.83 -6.25
C PRO A 152 -27.66 -5.95 -7.25
N ASP A 153 -28.71 -5.14 -7.10
CA ASP A 153 -29.85 -5.09 -8.04
C ASP A 153 -29.61 -4.13 -9.22
N GLU A 154 -28.45 -3.50 -9.27
CA GLU A 154 -28.03 -2.51 -10.30
C GLU A 154 -29.03 -1.34 -10.49
N LYS A 155 -29.79 -0.97 -9.43
CA LYS A 155 -30.68 0.20 -9.49
C LYS A 155 -30.07 1.46 -8.87
N LYS A 156 -29.01 1.30 -8.11
CA LYS A 156 -28.29 2.39 -7.47
C LYS A 156 -26.78 2.23 -7.65
N VAL A 157 -26.09 3.32 -7.49
CA VAL A 157 -24.64 3.35 -7.47
C VAL A 157 -24.16 4.33 -6.39
N ILE A 158 -23.13 3.95 -5.68
CA ILE A 158 -22.33 4.88 -4.85
C ILE A 158 -21.30 5.49 -5.76
N LEU A 159 -21.18 6.83 -5.74
CA LEU A 159 -20.08 7.60 -6.33
C LEU A 159 -19.27 8.21 -5.19
N ILE A 160 -17.95 8.19 -5.28
CA ILE A 160 -17.08 8.86 -4.33
C ILE A 160 -16.63 10.19 -4.94
N HIS A 161 -16.88 11.30 -4.22
CA HIS A 161 -16.49 12.65 -4.58
C HIS A 161 -15.86 13.35 -3.40
N SER A 162 -14.88 14.21 -3.64
CA SER A 162 -14.35 15.11 -2.61
C SER A 162 -15.29 16.26 -2.34
N VAL A 163 -15.55 16.54 -1.06
CA VAL A 163 -16.35 17.68 -0.57
C VAL A 163 -15.49 18.66 0.24
N ASP A 164 -15.79 19.97 0.13
CA ASP A 164 -15.06 21.02 0.82
C ASP A 164 -15.60 21.17 2.25
N ASN A 165 -15.20 20.28 3.14
CA ASN A 165 -15.68 20.16 4.52
C ASN A 165 -14.58 20.31 5.57
N ASN A 166 -13.38 20.75 5.19
CA ASN A 166 -12.26 20.88 6.10
C ASN A 166 -12.57 21.88 7.24
N THR A 167 -12.28 21.47 8.47
CA THR A 167 -12.55 22.25 9.69
C THR A 167 -11.28 22.80 10.33
N VAL A 168 -10.10 22.40 9.89
CA VAL A 168 -8.82 22.76 10.52
C VAL A 168 -8.05 23.86 9.79
N ILE A 169 -8.38 24.12 8.52
CA ILE A 169 -7.84 25.22 7.72
C ILE A 169 -8.95 26.24 7.51
N GLU A 170 -8.70 27.49 7.89
CA GLU A 170 -9.69 28.56 7.71
C GLU A 170 -9.99 28.84 6.24
N LYS A 171 -11.24 29.19 5.94
CA LYS A 171 -11.61 29.67 4.61
C LYS A 171 -10.88 30.98 4.32
N LYS A 172 -10.47 31.16 3.07
CA LYS A 172 -9.83 32.41 2.64
C LYS A 172 -10.77 33.59 2.81
N GLU A 173 -10.19 34.75 3.19
CA GLU A 173 -10.90 36.02 3.25
C GLU A 173 -11.42 36.39 1.84
N ASN A 174 -12.69 36.72 1.72
CA ASN A 174 -13.34 37.02 0.44
C ASN A 174 -12.79 38.26 -0.26
N ASP A 175 -12.27 39.24 0.51
CA ASP A 175 -11.68 40.47 0.02
C ASP A 175 -10.18 40.34 -0.33
N LEU A 176 -9.55 39.18 -0.01
CA LEU A 176 -8.16 38.87 -0.29
C LEU A 176 -8.00 37.64 -1.21
N PRO A 177 -8.61 37.60 -2.41
CA PRO A 177 -8.66 36.42 -3.26
C PRO A 177 -7.29 35.94 -3.78
N LEU A 178 -6.29 36.82 -3.77
CA LEU A 178 -4.92 36.51 -4.20
C LEU A 178 -4.01 36.09 -3.04
N ALA A 179 -4.48 36.09 -1.80
CA ALA A 179 -3.72 35.61 -0.67
C ALA A 179 -3.46 34.11 -0.80
N THR A 180 -2.24 33.68 -0.55
CA THR A 180 -1.80 32.27 -0.61
C THR A 180 -1.56 31.66 0.78
N GLY A 181 -1.58 32.49 1.84
CA GLY A 181 -1.43 32.03 3.21
C GLY A 181 -2.58 31.14 3.64
N MET A 182 -2.29 30.17 4.48
CA MET A 182 -3.29 29.31 5.16
C MET A 182 -3.23 29.58 6.65
N VAL A 183 -4.38 29.78 7.27
CA VAL A 183 -4.51 29.85 8.73
C VAL A 183 -4.93 28.48 9.21
N ILE A 184 -4.07 27.83 9.99
CA ILE A 184 -4.21 26.44 10.43
C ILE A 184 -4.45 26.46 11.94
N ASN A 185 -5.54 25.84 12.39
CA ASN A 185 -5.98 25.90 13.77
C ASN A 185 -5.82 24.56 14.52
N ASP A 186 -5.63 23.44 13.82
CA ASP A 186 -5.45 22.11 14.43
C ASP A 186 -4.61 21.19 13.54
N LEU A 187 -4.36 19.97 14.02
CA LEU A 187 -3.63 18.92 13.29
C LEU A 187 -4.47 18.33 12.15
N MET A 188 -3.89 17.40 11.40
CA MET A 188 -4.46 16.85 10.14
C MET A 188 -4.74 17.90 9.08
N TYR A 189 -4.03 19.02 9.11
CA TYR A 189 -4.06 20.01 8.04
C TYR A 189 -3.35 19.55 6.77
N LYS A 190 -2.54 18.52 6.87
CA LYS A 190 -1.84 17.83 5.77
C LYS A 190 -1.95 16.33 5.98
N HIS A 191 -1.96 15.56 4.90
CA HIS A 191 -1.97 14.11 4.92
C HIS A 191 -1.28 13.57 3.68
N TRP A 192 -0.33 12.65 3.84
CA TRP A 192 0.47 12.01 2.81
C TRP A 192 1.30 12.99 1.96
N ASP A 193 0.70 13.67 0.97
CA ASP A 193 1.38 14.57 0.02
C ASP A 193 0.60 15.86 -0.30
N GLN A 194 -0.48 16.11 0.41
CA GLN A 194 -1.35 17.25 0.16
C GLN A 194 -1.89 17.88 1.45
N TYR A 195 -2.29 19.15 1.35
CA TYR A 195 -3.02 19.81 2.39
C TYR A 195 -4.49 19.40 2.36
N ASN A 196 -5.07 19.08 3.52
CA ASN A 196 -6.45 18.62 3.66
C ASN A 196 -7.43 19.79 3.55
N THR A 197 -7.86 20.10 2.34
CA THR A 197 -8.90 21.12 2.09
C THR A 197 -10.26 20.50 1.78
N SER A 198 -10.33 19.21 1.52
CA SER A 198 -11.54 18.45 1.20
C SER A 198 -11.40 17.01 1.68
N SER A 199 -12.53 16.31 1.82
CA SER A 199 -12.58 14.89 2.17
C SER A 199 -13.44 14.10 1.19
N PRO A 200 -13.13 12.83 0.90
CA PRO A 200 -13.99 12.00 0.07
C PRO A 200 -15.26 11.62 0.83
N HIS A 201 -16.41 11.72 0.16
CA HIS A 201 -17.71 11.27 0.64
C HIS A 201 -18.38 10.32 -0.36
N PRO A 202 -19.15 9.32 0.10
CA PRO A 202 -19.97 8.49 -0.75
C PRO A 202 -21.32 9.15 -1.06
N PHE A 203 -21.65 9.26 -2.35
CA PHE A 203 -22.91 9.80 -2.85
C PHE A 203 -23.77 8.68 -3.42
N ILE A 204 -25.04 8.61 -3.07
CA ILE A 204 -25.97 7.59 -3.56
C ILE A 204 -26.77 8.17 -4.70
N ALA A 205 -26.60 7.60 -5.91
CA ALA A 205 -27.33 7.98 -7.11
C ALA A 205 -28.20 6.82 -7.62
N ASP A 206 -29.29 7.14 -8.32
CA ASP A 206 -30.08 6.15 -9.02
C ASP A 206 -29.41 5.74 -10.34
N PHE A 207 -29.55 4.49 -10.73
CA PHE A 207 -29.10 3.93 -11.99
C PHE A 207 -30.24 3.21 -12.69
N ASP A 208 -30.61 3.68 -13.86
CA ASP A 208 -31.72 3.16 -14.69
C ASP A 208 -31.26 2.18 -15.79
N GLY A 209 -29.96 1.82 -15.76
CA GLY A 209 -29.36 0.98 -16.79
C GLY A 209 -28.99 1.73 -18.08
N ALA A 210 -29.30 3.03 -18.19
CA ALA A 210 -29.00 3.85 -19.35
C ALA A 210 -27.69 4.66 -19.21
N SER A 211 -27.76 5.98 -19.27
CA SER A 211 -26.54 6.81 -19.35
C SER A 211 -26.67 8.10 -18.54
N ASN A 212 -27.35 8.07 -17.41
CA ASN A 212 -27.70 9.30 -16.71
C ASN A 212 -27.59 9.18 -15.18
N ILE A 213 -26.43 8.75 -14.72
CA ILE A 213 -26.13 8.79 -13.28
C ILE A 213 -25.86 10.27 -12.91
N SER A 214 -26.72 10.85 -12.08
CA SER A 214 -26.52 12.19 -11.50
C SER A 214 -25.44 12.14 -10.43
N GLU A 215 -25.11 13.30 -9.84
CA GLU A 215 -24.17 13.42 -8.73
C GLU A 215 -24.56 12.59 -7.50
N GLY A 216 -25.85 12.40 -7.29
CA GLY A 216 -26.39 11.64 -6.16
C GLY A 216 -26.64 12.51 -4.91
N THR A 217 -26.97 11.83 -3.82
CA THR A 217 -27.15 12.44 -2.49
C THR A 217 -25.99 12.04 -1.61
N ASP A 218 -25.34 13.00 -0.98
CA ASP A 218 -24.26 12.79 -0.04
C ASP A 218 -24.76 11.97 1.17
N MET A 219 -24.14 10.81 1.41
CA MET A 219 -24.48 9.94 2.52
C MET A 219 -24.00 10.51 3.88
N LEU A 220 -22.98 11.36 3.86
CA LEU A 220 -22.38 11.99 5.02
C LEU A 220 -22.63 13.51 5.05
N GLU A 221 -23.75 13.98 4.44
CA GLU A 221 -24.08 15.41 4.36
C GLU A 221 -23.99 16.12 5.72
N GLY A 222 -23.14 17.16 5.78
CA GLY A 222 -22.91 17.92 7.00
C GLY A 222 -21.92 17.31 7.99
N GLU A 223 -21.40 16.11 7.74
CA GLU A 223 -20.34 15.50 8.56
C GLU A 223 -18.94 15.92 8.04
N PRO A 224 -17.98 16.20 8.94
CA PRO A 224 -16.61 16.58 8.54
C PRO A 224 -15.69 15.36 8.36
N PHE A 225 -16.23 14.17 8.27
CA PHE A 225 -15.47 12.91 8.26
C PHE A 225 -15.26 12.39 6.84
N GLU A 226 -14.20 11.67 6.62
CA GLU A 226 -13.88 11.07 5.33
C GLU A 226 -14.38 9.62 5.23
N CYS A 227 -14.89 9.25 4.08
CA CYS A 227 -15.17 7.89 3.68
C CYS A 227 -15.09 7.79 2.14
N PRO A 228 -14.18 6.99 1.58
CA PRO A 228 -13.14 6.15 2.24
C PRO A 228 -12.10 6.95 3.03
N MET A 229 -11.43 6.27 3.97
CA MET A 229 -10.36 6.89 4.76
C MET A 229 -9.09 7.05 3.92
N LEU A 230 -8.56 8.26 3.88
CA LEU A 230 -7.27 8.55 3.25
C LEU A 230 -6.08 8.04 4.11
N PRO A 231 -4.88 7.83 3.50
CA PRO A 231 -4.55 8.10 2.10
C PRO A 231 -4.79 6.90 1.17
N PHE A 232 -5.10 5.71 1.67
CA PHE A 232 -5.09 4.46 0.90
C PHE A 232 -6.45 3.77 0.78
N GLY A 233 -7.47 4.24 1.49
CA GLY A 233 -8.81 3.68 1.41
C GLY A 233 -9.50 3.96 0.09
N GLY A 234 -10.30 3.00 -0.39
CA GLY A 234 -11.07 3.06 -1.61
C GLY A 234 -12.45 2.42 -1.45
N VAL A 235 -13.02 1.97 -2.56
CA VAL A 235 -14.37 1.36 -2.61
C VAL A 235 -14.48 0.09 -1.78
N GLU A 236 -13.40 -0.57 -1.44
CA GLU A 236 -13.35 -1.73 -0.55
C GLU A 236 -13.79 -1.40 0.89
N GLN A 237 -13.79 -0.13 1.25
CA GLN A 237 -14.29 0.35 2.55
C GLN A 237 -15.81 0.55 2.57
N LEU A 238 -16.50 0.23 1.46
CA LEU A 238 -17.97 0.30 1.33
C LEU A 238 -18.52 -1.03 0.85
N ALA A 239 -19.69 -1.43 1.37
CA ALA A 239 -20.35 -2.66 0.95
C ALA A 239 -21.87 -2.49 0.93
N TRP A 240 -22.50 -2.82 -0.19
CA TRP A 240 -23.96 -2.96 -0.27
C TRP A 240 -24.42 -4.24 0.43
N SER A 241 -25.55 -4.15 1.16
CA SER A 241 -26.24 -5.37 1.58
C SER A 241 -26.77 -6.15 0.35
N PRO A 242 -26.86 -7.48 0.42
CA PRO A 242 -27.33 -8.29 -0.72
C PRO A 242 -28.73 -7.93 -1.23
N ASP A 243 -29.57 -7.35 -0.39
CA ASP A 243 -30.93 -6.88 -0.74
C ASP A 243 -30.96 -5.43 -1.24
N SER A 244 -29.80 -4.78 -1.37
CA SER A 244 -29.62 -3.40 -1.83
C SER A 244 -30.31 -2.33 -0.97
N LYS A 245 -30.59 -2.62 0.32
CA LYS A 245 -31.30 -1.68 1.20
C LYS A 245 -30.42 -0.96 2.21
N SER A 246 -29.21 -1.45 2.41
CA SER A 246 -28.27 -0.87 3.36
C SER A 246 -26.87 -0.81 2.78
N ILE A 247 -26.06 0.10 3.31
CA ILE A 247 -24.64 0.26 2.98
C ILE A 247 -23.85 0.16 4.27
N ALA A 248 -22.89 -0.77 4.33
CA ALA A 248 -21.87 -0.77 5.37
C ALA A 248 -20.68 0.04 4.90
N TYR A 249 -20.09 0.83 5.79
CA TYR A 249 -18.93 1.65 5.44
C TYR A 249 -17.96 1.81 6.62
N THR A 250 -16.68 1.94 6.29
CA THR A 250 -15.62 2.25 7.23
C THR A 250 -15.51 3.77 7.40
N CYS A 251 -15.43 4.24 8.65
CA CYS A 251 -15.19 5.66 8.91
C CYS A 251 -14.51 5.86 10.27
N ARG A 252 -13.56 6.78 10.35
CA ARG A 252 -12.99 7.27 11.60
C ARG A 252 -13.63 8.62 11.91
N LYS A 253 -14.68 8.62 12.76
CA LYS A 253 -15.44 9.83 13.09
C LYS A 253 -14.69 10.72 14.10
N LYS A 254 -13.53 11.21 13.67
CA LYS A 254 -12.64 12.11 14.42
C LYS A 254 -12.13 13.21 13.47
N VAL A 255 -11.67 14.33 14.02
CA VAL A 255 -11.08 15.44 13.27
C VAL A 255 -9.87 16.01 14.03
N GLY A 256 -9.02 16.76 13.34
CA GLY A 256 -7.90 17.47 13.94
C GLY A 256 -6.98 16.57 14.76
N LYS A 257 -6.64 17.01 15.97
CA LYS A 257 -5.77 16.27 16.89
C LYS A 257 -6.29 14.87 17.22
N GLU A 258 -7.61 14.69 17.37
CA GLU A 258 -8.17 13.37 17.68
C GLU A 258 -7.94 12.38 16.53
N TYR A 259 -8.08 12.84 15.29
CA TYR A 259 -7.77 12.03 14.11
C TYR A 259 -6.27 11.71 14.05
N ALA A 260 -5.40 12.70 14.18
CA ALA A 260 -3.95 12.58 14.07
C ALA A 260 -3.34 11.57 15.06
N THR A 261 -4.03 11.27 16.15
CA THR A 261 -3.48 10.49 17.27
C THR A 261 -4.17 9.16 17.50
N SER A 262 -5.15 8.78 16.65
CA SER A 262 -5.96 7.57 16.84
C SER A 262 -6.10 6.77 15.55
N THR A 263 -6.10 5.44 15.67
CA THR A 263 -6.45 4.51 14.60
C THR A 263 -7.89 3.97 14.72
N ASP A 264 -8.66 4.46 15.67
CA ASP A 264 -10.00 3.98 16.00
C ASP A 264 -11.02 4.34 14.92
N SER A 265 -11.16 3.45 13.93
CA SER A 265 -12.22 3.48 12.92
C SER A 265 -13.27 2.40 13.20
N ASP A 266 -14.49 2.64 12.76
CA ASP A 266 -15.62 1.73 12.98
C ASP A 266 -16.33 1.37 11.67
N ILE A 267 -17.07 0.26 11.70
CA ILE A 267 -18.01 -0.11 10.67
C ILE A 267 -19.39 0.43 10.99
N PHE A 268 -19.89 1.28 10.11
CA PHE A 268 -21.24 1.87 10.20
C PHE A 268 -22.15 1.20 9.19
N LEU A 269 -23.41 1.02 9.58
CA LEU A 269 -24.47 0.51 8.72
C LEU A 269 -25.50 1.62 8.47
N TYR A 270 -25.59 2.08 7.23
CA TYR A 270 -26.57 3.07 6.77
C TYR A 270 -27.79 2.40 6.15
N ASP A 271 -28.98 2.71 6.65
CA ASP A 271 -30.27 2.23 6.11
C ASP A 271 -30.84 3.27 5.14
N LEU A 272 -31.08 2.85 3.88
CA LEU A 272 -31.54 3.76 2.82
C LEU A 272 -32.99 4.24 3.03
N SER A 273 -33.81 3.46 3.72
CA SER A 273 -35.24 3.75 3.87
C SER A 273 -35.54 4.88 4.84
N ASN A 274 -34.82 4.90 5.95
CA ASN A 274 -35.00 5.87 7.03
C ASN A 274 -33.83 6.83 7.19
N LYS A 275 -32.74 6.64 6.40
CA LYS A 275 -31.50 7.43 6.41
C LYS A 275 -30.85 7.48 7.80
N THR A 276 -30.88 6.36 8.52
CA THR A 276 -30.23 6.23 9.83
C THR A 276 -28.96 5.42 9.76
N THR A 277 -28.00 5.76 10.62
CA THR A 277 -26.72 5.08 10.73
C THR A 277 -26.58 4.38 12.07
N LYS A 278 -26.11 3.14 12.09
CA LYS A 278 -25.78 2.36 13.28
C LYS A 278 -24.31 1.98 13.27
N ASN A 279 -23.60 2.21 14.38
CA ASN A 279 -22.27 1.65 14.59
C ASN A 279 -22.39 0.15 14.94
N LEU A 280 -21.65 -0.72 14.23
CA LEU A 280 -21.63 -2.17 14.48
C LEU A 280 -20.51 -2.59 15.44
N CYS A 281 -19.49 -1.76 15.60
CA CYS A 281 -18.32 -2.05 16.43
C CYS A 281 -18.57 -1.71 17.90
N LYS A 282 -19.41 -0.70 18.18
CA LYS A 282 -19.62 -0.15 19.52
C LYS A 282 -21.12 -0.03 19.85
N PRO A 283 -21.54 -0.22 21.11
CA PRO A 283 -22.90 0.05 21.51
C PRO A 283 -23.23 1.54 21.48
N SER A 284 -24.50 1.91 21.38
CA SER A 284 -24.95 3.30 21.27
C SER A 284 -24.63 4.18 22.48
N ASN A 285 -24.39 3.57 23.63
CA ASN A 285 -24.00 4.25 24.88
C ASN A 285 -22.50 4.20 25.14
N TYR A 286 -21.69 3.77 24.17
CA TYR A 286 -20.24 3.78 24.29
C TYR A 286 -19.74 5.21 24.42
N ALA A 287 -19.13 5.52 25.57
CA ALA A 287 -18.35 6.73 25.75
C ALA A 287 -16.88 6.36 25.54
N ALA A 288 -16.24 6.96 24.55
CA ALA A 288 -14.80 6.80 24.40
C ALA A 288 -14.15 7.19 25.74
N PRO A 289 -13.26 6.37 26.30
CA PRO A 289 -12.49 6.80 27.44
C PRO A 289 -11.81 8.11 27.05
N SER A 290 -11.90 9.14 27.90
CA SER A 290 -11.13 10.37 27.69
C SER A 290 -9.65 9.96 27.74
N VAL A 291 -9.06 9.75 26.59
CA VAL A 291 -7.64 9.45 26.46
C VAL A 291 -6.90 10.72 26.79
N ILE A 292 -6.62 10.88 28.07
CA ILE A 292 -5.62 11.83 28.52
C ILE A 292 -4.30 11.16 28.17
N TYR A 293 -3.58 11.69 27.19
CA TYR A 293 -2.26 11.26 26.70
C TYR A 293 -1.15 11.21 27.79
N THR A 294 -1.49 11.27 29.05
CA THR A 294 -0.58 11.27 30.19
C THR A 294 -0.43 9.93 30.89
N LYS A 295 -1.11 8.87 30.46
CA LYS A 295 -0.82 7.52 30.94
C LYS A 295 -0.05 6.78 29.85
N THR A 296 1.16 6.37 30.24
CA THR A 296 2.04 5.49 29.52
C THR A 296 1.26 4.42 28.74
N LEU A 297 1.56 4.28 27.46
CA LEU A 297 1.04 3.26 26.54
C LEU A 297 1.16 1.82 27.09
N GLN A 298 1.94 1.60 28.14
CA GLN A 298 2.02 0.32 28.86
C GLN A 298 0.75 -0.07 29.63
N ASP A 299 -0.17 0.86 29.84
CA ASP A 299 -1.43 0.60 30.54
C ASP A 299 -2.65 0.59 29.60
N GLN A 300 -2.38 0.51 28.28
CA GLN A 300 -3.35 0.00 27.32
C GLN A 300 -3.46 -1.54 27.43
N SER A 301 -3.37 -2.10 28.63
CA SER A 301 -4.17 -3.27 28.92
C SER A 301 -5.60 -2.81 28.64
N VAL A 302 -6.00 -3.01 27.39
CA VAL A 302 -7.32 -2.76 26.87
C VAL A 302 -8.25 -3.02 28.03
N ASN A 303 -8.98 -2.01 28.46
CA ASN A 303 -10.20 -2.29 29.17
C ASN A 303 -10.99 -3.18 28.25
N LYS A 304 -10.80 -4.50 28.32
CA LYS A 304 -11.76 -5.48 27.86
C LYS A 304 -12.98 -5.19 28.71
N THR A 305 -13.67 -4.14 28.30
CA THR A 305 -15.00 -3.90 28.80
C THR A 305 -15.77 -5.15 28.44
N GLU A 306 -16.69 -5.59 29.29
CA GLU A 306 -17.57 -6.75 29.06
C GLU A 306 -18.30 -6.68 27.71
N THR A 307 -18.24 -5.57 27.02
CA THR A 307 -18.67 -5.31 25.66
C THR A 307 -17.43 -5.22 24.78
N ASP A 308 -17.24 -6.17 23.89
CA ASP A 308 -16.21 -6.25 22.87
C ASP A 308 -16.24 -4.99 21.98
N CYS A 309 -15.50 -3.97 22.39
CA CYS A 309 -15.34 -2.70 21.70
C CYS A 309 -13.87 -2.54 21.32
N ASN A 310 -13.50 -2.94 20.12
CA ASN A 310 -12.17 -2.64 19.60
C ASN A 310 -12.03 -1.12 19.42
N VAL A 311 -10.84 -0.64 19.62
CA VAL A 311 -10.45 0.77 19.46
C VAL A 311 -9.32 0.95 18.45
N GLY A 312 -8.94 -0.11 17.75
CA GLY A 312 -8.04 -0.09 16.60
C GLY A 312 -8.80 0.08 15.28
N TYR A 313 -8.15 -0.23 14.17
CA TYR A 313 -8.80 -0.19 12.86
C TYR A 313 -9.85 -1.29 12.72
N ASP A 314 -11.10 -0.90 12.40
CA ASP A 314 -12.12 -1.77 11.83
C ASP A 314 -12.40 -1.31 10.40
N GLN A 315 -12.12 -2.17 9.38
CA GLN A 315 -12.09 -1.77 7.97
C GLN A 315 -12.63 -2.84 7.03
N ASN A 316 -12.97 -2.43 5.79
CA ASN A 316 -13.28 -3.31 4.66
C ASN A 316 -14.45 -4.26 4.92
N PRO A 317 -15.66 -3.76 5.20
CA PRO A 317 -16.82 -4.59 5.49
C PRO A 317 -17.29 -5.39 4.27
N GLN A 318 -17.71 -6.64 4.47
CA GLN A 318 -18.31 -7.47 3.44
C GLN A 318 -19.46 -8.28 4.01
N PHE A 319 -20.64 -8.18 3.39
CA PHE A 319 -21.79 -9.03 3.76
C PHE A 319 -21.60 -10.47 3.29
N SER A 320 -22.09 -11.42 4.07
CA SER A 320 -22.28 -12.77 3.56
C SER A 320 -23.35 -12.79 2.44
N PRO A 321 -23.30 -13.72 1.49
CA PRO A 321 -24.23 -13.77 0.36
C PRO A 321 -25.72 -13.76 0.74
N ASN A 322 -26.08 -14.36 1.89
CA ASN A 322 -27.45 -14.36 2.41
C ASN A 322 -27.82 -13.16 3.29
N GLY A 323 -26.88 -12.21 3.52
CA GLY A 323 -27.10 -11.01 4.33
C GLY A 323 -27.24 -11.25 5.84
N ARG A 324 -27.07 -12.50 6.33
CA ARG A 324 -27.15 -12.80 7.76
C ARG A 324 -25.94 -12.29 8.53
N TYR A 325 -24.77 -12.32 7.92
CA TYR A 325 -23.53 -11.93 8.54
C TYR A 325 -22.90 -10.75 7.79
N ILE A 326 -22.10 -10.00 8.49
CA ILE A 326 -21.12 -9.09 7.90
C ILE A 326 -19.76 -9.35 8.56
N ALA A 327 -18.69 -9.37 7.77
CA ALA A 327 -17.33 -9.51 8.24
C ALA A 327 -16.53 -8.26 7.90
N TRP A 328 -15.48 -7.99 8.69
CA TRP A 328 -14.52 -6.92 8.42
C TRP A 328 -13.16 -7.26 9.01
N THR A 329 -12.13 -6.57 8.57
CA THR A 329 -10.79 -6.64 9.17
C THR A 329 -10.74 -5.77 10.41
N SER A 330 -10.21 -6.29 11.52
CA SER A 330 -10.28 -5.67 12.84
C SER A 330 -8.94 -5.77 13.58
N MET A 331 -8.44 -4.63 14.04
CA MET A 331 -7.30 -4.51 14.96
C MET A 331 -7.80 -4.17 16.37
N GLU A 332 -7.05 -4.58 17.40
CA GLU A 332 -7.51 -4.46 18.78
C GLU A 332 -7.16 -3.11 19.42
N ARG A 333 -5.99 -2.55 19.09
CA ARG A 333 -5.36 -1.47 19.85
C ARG A 333 -5.36 -0.14 19.11
N ASP A 334 -5.80 0.94 19.79
CA ASP A 334 -5.72 2.30 19.26
C ASP A 334 -4.27 2.78 19.14
N GLY A 335 -3.94 3.45 18.04
CA GLY A 335 -2.62 3.99 17.77
C GLY A 335 -1.60 2.97 17.28
N TYR A 336 -1.87 1.68 17.34
CA TYR A 336 -0.98 0.65 16.83
C TYR A 336 -1.33 0.27 15.40
N GLU A 337 -0.81 1.03 14.45
CA GLU A 337 -1.06 0.85 13.01
C GLU A 337 -0.66 -0.55 12.48
N SER A 338 0.28 -1.19 13.13
CA SER A 338 0.80 -2.51 12.74
C SER A 338 0.23 -3.65 13.60
N ASP A 339 -0.84 -3.40 14.34
CA ASP A 339 -1.50 -4.44 15.13
C ASP A 339 -1.99 -5.59 14.24
N ARG A 340 -2.18 -6.75 14.85
CA ARG A 340 -2.68 -7.94 14.13
C ARG A 340 -4.08 -7.70 13.59
N THR A 341 -4.21 -7.77 12.28
CA THR A 341 -5.51 -7.68 11.60
C THR A 341 -6.23 -9.03 11.68
N ARG A 342 -7.35 -9.09 12.38
CA ARG A 342 -8.21 -10.27 12.51
C ARG A 342 -9.47 -10.13 11.66
N LEU A 343 -10.15 -11.23 11.34
CA LEU A 343 -11.51 -11.19 10.79
C LEU A 343 -12.54 -11.20 11.92
N CYS A 344 -13.27 -10.11 12.05
CA CYS A 344 -14.46 -10.01 12.87
C CYS A 344 -15.70 -10.34 12.06
N VAL A 345 -16.61 -11.13 12.60
CA VAL A 345 -17.91 -11.49 12.01
C VAL A 345 -19.03 -11.08 12.97
N TYR A 346 -19.98 -10.27 12.47
CA TYR A 346 -21.18 -9.87 13.18
C TYR A 346 -22.40 -10.64 12.65
N ASP A 347 -23.16 -11.29 13.53
CA ASP A 347 -24.41 -11.98 13.21
C ASP A 347 -25.60 -11.06 13.48
N PHE A 348 -26.28 -10.60 12.43
CA PHE A 348 -27.45 -9.73 12.55
C PHE A 348 -28.63 -10.38 13.30
N LYS A 349 -28.68 -11.72 13.37
CA LYS A 349 -29.75 -12.43 14.10
C LYS A 349 -29.56 -12.39 15.61
N THR A 350 -28.32 -12.48 16.08
CA THR A 350 -27.98 -12.51 17.51
C THR A 350 -27.47 -11.18 18.04
N GLY A 351 -26.98 -10.31 17.16
CA GLY A 351 -26.31 -9.05 17.54
C GLY A 351 -24.92 -9.25 18.14
N THR A 352 -24.29 -10.42 17.92
CA THR A 352 -22.99 -10.77 18.51
C THR A 352 -21.87 -10.72 17.49
N LYS A 353 -20.66 -10.40 17.95
CA LYS A 353 -19.40 -10.45 17.21
C LYS A 353 -18.58 -11.69 17.57
N SER A 354 -17.81 -12.21 16.63
CA SER A 354 -16.82 -13.28 16.83
C SER A 354 -15.59 -13.06 15.94
N TYR A 355 -14.41 -13.41 16.45
CA TYR A 355 -13.14 -13.31 15.72
C TYR A 355 -12.76 -14.70 15.19
N VAL A 356 -12.87 -14.88 13.89
CA VAL A 356 -12.74 -16.20 13.24
C VAL A 356 -11.33 -16.52 12.76
N THR A 357 -10.35 -15.68 13.08
CA THR A 357 -8.93 -15.89 12.73
C THR A 357 -7.99 -15.75 13.95
N GLU A 358 -8.48 -15.90 15.19
CA GLU A 358 -7.68 -15.78 16.41
C GLU A 358 -6.46 -16.71 16.44
N VAL A 359 -6.58 -17.91 15.87
CA VAL A 359 -5.49 -18.90 15.83
C VAL A 359 -4.43 -18.59 14.76
N PHE A 360 -4.66 -17.58 13.91
CA PHE A 360 -3.69 -17.17 12.90
C PHE A 360 -2.81 -16.05 13.44
N GLU A 361 -1.57 -16.38 13.79
CA GLU A 361 -0.62 -15.47 14.45
C GLU A 361 -0.01 -14.41 13.48
N SER A 362 -0.76 -14.00 12.47
CA SER A 362 -0.40 -12.94 11.54
C SER A 362 -1.64 -12.18 11.09
N GLY A 363 -1.45 -11.14 10.27
CA GLY A 363 -2.54 -10.32 9.75
C GLY A 363 -3.27 -10.95 8.56
N VAL A 364 -4.57 -10.69 8.49
CA VAL A 364 -5.40 -10.91 7.31
C VAL A 364 -5.30 -9.69 6.40
N ASN A 365 -5.03 -9.92 5.12
CA ASN A 365 -5.03 -8.87 4.10
C ASN A 365 -6.42 -8.78 3.43
N GLU A 366 -6.60 -9.38 2.26
CA GLU A 366 -7.90 -9.44 1.59
C GLU A 366 -8.68 -10.68 2.03
N PHE A 367 -10.01 -10.60 1.99
CA PHE A 367 -10.88 -11.74 2.27
C PHE A 367 -12.13 -11.74 1.39
N GLY A 368 -12.85 -12.86 1.37
CA GLY A 368 -14.11 -12.98 0.66
C GLY A 368 -14.93 -14.17 1.15
N TRP A 369 -16.25 -14.01 1.16
CA TRP A 369 -17.18 -15.04 1.59
C TRP A 369 -17.34 -16.17 0.57
N ASP A 370 -17.45 -17.40 1.03
CA ASP A 370 -17.97 -18.51 0.25
C ASP A 370 -19.51 -18.40 0.12
N ALA A 371 -20.05 -18.91 -0.98
CA ALA A 371 -21.49 -18.98 -1.22
C ALA A 371 -22.26 -19.80 -0.16
N ASP A 372 -21.58 -20.63 0.61
CA ASP A 372 -22.18 -21.43 1.69
C ASP A 372 -22.49 -20.63 2.96
N ASN A 373 -22.05 -19.34 3.04
CA ASN A 373 -22.22 -18.44 4.18
C ASN A 373 -21.58 -18.93 5.50
N ASN A 374 -20.71 -19.92 5.44
CA ASN A 374 -20.04 -20.49 6.60
C ASN A 374 -18.53 -20.41 6.51
N HIS A 375 -17.98 -20.29 5.32
CA HIS A 375 -16.54 -20.18 5.12
C HIS A 375 -16.15 -18.79 4.56
N ILE A 376 -14.98 -18.35 4.94
CA ILE A 376 -14.33 -17.12 4.44
C ILE A 376 -12.94 -17.51 3.94
N PHE A 377 -12.61 -17.14 2.72
CA PHE A 377 -11.26 -17.22 2.16
C PHE A 377 -10.54 -15.91 2.44
N PHE A 378 -9.23 -15.98 2.70
CA PHE A 378 -8.42 -14.79 2.94
C PHE A 378 -6.97 -15.01 2.50
N SER A 379 -6.23 -13.92 2.33
CA SER A 379 -4.78 -13.93 2.18
C SER A 379 -4.11 -13.43 3.45
N GLY A 380 -2.92 -13.94 3.74
CA GLY A 380 -2.15 -13.53 4.91
C GLY A 380 -0.68 -13.93 4.78
N VAL A 381 0.20 -13.15 5.40
CA VAL A 381 1.64 -13.41 5.36
C VAL A 381 2.05 -14.40 6.45
N TRP A 382 2.88 -15.38 6.08
CA TRP A 382 3.54 -16.27 7.02
C TRP A 382 4.91 -16.68 6.49
N HIS A 383 5.96 -16.50 7.32
CA HIS A 383 7.35 -16.75 6.97
C HIS A 383 7.77 -16.13 5.61
N GLY A 384 7.50 -14.82 5.45
CA GLY A 384 7.91 -14.06 4.28
C GLY A 384 7.24 -14.47 2.97
N GLN A 385 6.03 -15.02 3.03
CA GLN A 385 5.21 -15.39 1.88
C GLN A 385 3.75 -15.14 2.20
N THR A 386 3.03 -14.46 1.30
CA THR A 386 1.59 -14.26 1.43
C THR A 386 0.86 -15.40 0.74
N GLN A 387 0.11 -16.18 1.52
CA GLN A 387 -0.59 -17.37 1.04
C GLN A 387 -2.10 -17.22 1.19
N LEU A 388 -2.85 -18.11 0.52
CA LEU A 388 -4.29 -18.18 0.64
C LEU A 388 -4.69 -19.17 1.73
N TYR A 389 -5.68 -18.77 2.50
CA TYR A 389 -6.23 -19.51 3.64
C TYR A 389 -7.76 -19.57 3.54
N ARG A 390 -8.35 -20.42 4.36
CA ARG A 390 -9.80 -20.48 4.60
C ARG A 390 -10.05 -20.62 6.09
N THR A 391 -11.07 -19.94 6.61
CA THR A 391 -11.61 -20.13 7.95
C THR A 391 -13.11 -20.47 7.87
N ASP A 392 -13.67 -21.01 8.92
CA ASP A 392 -15.11 -21.12 9.12
C ASP A 392 -15.59 -20.23 10.27
N LEU A 393 -16.90 -20.14 10.50
CA LEU A 393 -17.48 -19.34 11.57
C LEU A 393 -17.10 -19.83 13.00
N LYS A 394 -16.42 -20.98 13.12
CA LYS A 394 -15.88 -21.49 14.38
C LYS A 394 -14.39 -21.21 14.57
N GLY A 395 -13.75 -20.57 13.60
CA GLY A 395 -12.35 -20.19 13.66
C GLY A 395 -11.36 -21.30 13.26
N HIS A 396 -11.78 -22.32 12.52
CA HIS A 396 -10.88 -23.35 12.00
C HIS A 396 -10.13 -22.84 10.77
N VAL A 397 -8.96 -22.31 10.97
CA VAL A 397 -8.09 -21.78 9.90
C VAL A 397 -7.33 -22.90 9.20
N LYS A 398 -7.29 -22.85 7.87
CA LYS A 398 -6.56 -23.80 7.02
C LYS A 398 -5.82 -23.11 5.91
N GLN A 399 -4.55 -23.39 5.75
CA GLN A 399 -3.73 -22.93 4.62
C GLN A 399 -4.08 -23.70 3.35
N LEU A 400 -4.20 -23.02 2.21
CA LEU A 400 -4.60 -23.57 0.93
C LEU A 400 -3.48 -23.61 -0.11
N THR A 401 -2.52 -22.67 -0.01
CA THR A 401 -1.36 -22.57 -0.92
C THR A 401 -0.07 -22.55 -0.12
N ASN A 402 1.05 -22.99 -0.71
CA ASN A 402 2.38 -22.99 -0.07
C ASN A 402 3.53 -22.79 -1.07
N ASP A 403 3.26 -22.08 -2.15
CA ASP A 403 4.27 -21.73 -3.16
C ASP A 403 5.20 -20.63 -2.65
N THR A 404 6.42 -20.56 -3.19
CA THR A 404 7.35 -19.44 -2.92
C THR A 404 6.93 -18.22 -3.76
N CYS A 405 5.87 -17.55 -3.33
CA CYS A 405 5.28 -16.39 -3.97
C CYS A 405 4.30 -15.69 -3.01
N ASP A 406 3.79 -14.53 -3.44
CA ASP A 406 2.71 -13.82 -2.76
C ASP A 406 1.44 -13.89 -3.59
N TYR A 407 0.32 -14.21 -2.93
CA TYR A 407 -1.02 -14.15 -3.47
C TYR A 407 -1.79 -12.96 -2.90
N SER A 408 -2.52 -12.25 -3.77
CA SER A 408 -3.60 -11.32 -3.37
C SER A 408 -4.93 -11.90 -3.81
N LEU A 409 -5.85 -12.11 -2.86
CA LEU A 409 -7.19 -12.62 -3.18
C LEU A 409 -8.00 -11.53 -3.88
N VAL A 410 -8.46 -11.81 -5.10
CA VAL A 410 -9.29 -10.88 -5.87
C VAL A 410 -10.78 -11.19 -5.67
N GLN A 411 -11.17 -12.47 -5.82
CA GLN A 411 -12.57 -12.85 -5.76
C GLN A 411 -12.74 -14.34 -5.45
N VAL A 412 -13.76 -14.66 -4.65
CA VAL A 412 -14.22 -16.03 -4.45
C VAL A 412 -15.26 -16.35 -5.52
N ILE A 413 -14.88 -17.15 -6.53
CA ILE A 413 -15.79 -17.57 -7.61
C ILE A 413 -16.71 -18.69 -7.10
N SER A 414 -16.16 -19.61 -6.34
CA SER A 414 -16.89 -20.70 -5.71
C SER A 414 -16.08 -21.32 -4.58
N SER A 415 -16.68 -22.20 -3.78
CA SER A 415 -15.99 -22.96 -2.72
C SER A 415 -14.78 -23.77 -3.19
N LYS A 416 -14.53 -23.85 -4.50
CA LYS A 416 -13.44 -24.62 -5.10
C LYS A 416 -12.55 -23.81 -6.01
N LEU A 417 -12.90 -22.57 -6.32
CA LEU A 417 -12.20 -21.75 -7.30
C LEU A 417 -12.10 -20.30 -6.82
N LEU A 418 -10.88 -19.82 -6.71
CA LEU A 418 -10.55 -18.44 -6.37
C LEU A 418 -9.89 -17.76 -7.56
N LEU A 419 -10.16 -16.48 -7.73
CA LEU A 419 -9.42 -15.58 -8.60
C LEU A 419 -8.42 -14.81 -7.73
N ALA A 420 -7.15 -14.84 -8.09
CA ALA A 420 -6.09 -14.19 -7.35
C ALA A 420 -5.08 -13.54 -8.29
N LYS A 421 -4.37 -12.52 -7.81
CA LYS A 421 -3.09 -12.13 -8.40
C LYS A 421 -1.98 -12.90 -7.69
N ARG A 422 -0.88 -13.11 -8.39
CA ARG A 422 0.30 -13.79 -7.87
C ARG A 422 1.55 -13.12 -8.39
N GLN A 423 2.49 -12.86 -7.46
CA GLN A 423 3.79 -12.29 -7.75
C GLN A 423 4.90 -13.03 -7.01
N SER A 424 6.14 -12.75 -7.38
CA SER A 424 7.30 -13.15 -6.59
C SER A 424 8.43 -12.13 -6.77
N MET A 425 9.50 -12.23 -5.98
CA MET A 425 10.69 -11.39 -6.18
C MET A 425 11.31 -11.49 -7.59
N GLN A 426 10.88 -12.48 -8.41
CA GLN A 426 11.33 -12.67 -9.79
C GLN A 426 10.25 -12.31 -10.83
N ARG A 427 9.01 -12.09 -10.43
CA ARG A 427 7.88 -11.89 -11.35
C ARG A 427 6.87 -10.91 -10.80
N ALA A 428 6.51 -9.92 -11.62
CA ALA A 428 5.40 -9.01 -11.33
C ALA A 428 4.06 -9.75 -11.31
N ASP A 429 3.03 -9.08 -10.80
CA ASP A 429 1.67 -9.60 -10.76
C ASP A 429 1.19 -10.14 -12.09
N GLU A 430 0.65 -11.34 -12.05
CA GLU A 430 -0.18 -11.95 -13.08
C GLU A 430 -1.45 -12.51 -12.44
N VAL A 431 -2.51 -12.67 -13.21
CA VAL A 431 -3.78 -13.22 -12.74
C VAL A 431 -3.77 -14.73 -12.80
N TYR A 432 -4.30 -15.35 -11.75
CA TYR A 432 -4.36 -16.81 -11.59
C TYR A 432 -5.76 -17.26 -11.18
N LEU A 433 -6.17 -18.42 -11.66
CA LEU A 433 -7.24 -19.21 -11.09
C LEU A 433 -6.66 -20.23 -10.13
N VAL A 434 -7.07 -20.19 -8.86
CA VAL A 434 -6.60 -21.11 -7.82
C VAL A 434 -7.68 -22.12 -7.49
N ASN A 435 -7.45 -23.37 -7.86
CA ASN A 435 -8.36 -24.48 -7.54
C ASN A 435 -7.99 -25.05 -6.16
N VAL A 436 -8.90 -24.92 -5.19
CA VAL A 436 -8.69 -25.34 -3.79
C VAL A 436 -9.28 -26.71 -3.47
N ARG A 437 -9.40 -27.60 -4.48
CA ARG A 437 -9.86 -28.97 -4.27
C ARG A 437 -8.86 -29.79 -3.45
N LYS A 438 -9.37 -30.66 -2.56
CA LYS A 438 -8.59 -31.63 -1.78
C LYS A 438 -7.49 -30.98 -0.92
N ASP A 439 -7.74 -29.80 -0.39
CA ASP A 439 -6.87 -29.13 0.57
C ASP A 439 -5.47 -28.74 0.08
N LYS A 440 -5.27 -28.74 -1.24
CA LYS A 440 -4.05 -28.20 -1.89
C LYS A 440 -4.51 -27.25 -2.99
N GLY A 441 -4.07 -26.00 -2.90
CA GLY A 441 -4.29 -25.01 -3.95
C GLY A 441 -3.46 -25.38 -5.18
N PHE A 442 -4.07 -25.40 -6.36
CA PHE A 442 -3.37 -25.47 -7.63
C PHE A 442 -3.64 -24.17 -8.39
N ALA A 443 -2.60 -23.38 -8.61
CA ALA A 443 -2.67 -22.11 -9.30
C ALA A 443 -2.43 -22.29 -10.80
N HIS A 444 -3.38 -21.85 -11.62
CA HIS A 444 -3.27 -21.80 -13.08
C HIS A 444 -3.19 -20.34 -13.53
N GLN A 445 -2.09 -19.98 -14.18
CA GLN A 445 -1.86 -18.64 -14.72
C GLN A 445 -2.76 -18.37 -15.90
N VAL A 446 -3.47 -17.23 -15.88
CA VAL A 446 -4.42 -16.85 -16.94
C VAL A 446 -4.01 -15.59 -17.71
N THR A 447 -3.12 -14.77 -17.17
CA THR A 447 -2.52 -13.64 -17.88
C THR A 447 -1.02 -13.82 -18.05
N PHE A 448 -0.44 -13.23 -19.10
CA PHE A 448 0.98 -13.36 -19.47
C PHE A 448 1.53 -12.01 -19.93
N GLU A 449 1.20 -10.94 -19.19
CA GLU A 449 1.46 -9.56 -19.63
C GLU A 449 2.95 -9.30 -19.83
N ASN A 450 3.77 -9.75 -18.88
CA ASN A 450 5.22 -9.51 -18.89
C ASN A 450 6.06 -10.69 -19.38
N LYS A 451 5.44 -11.68 -20.07
CA LYS A 451 6.14 -12.88 -20.54
C LYS A 451 7.37 -12.54 -21.38
N ASN A 452 7.28 -11.51 -22.25
CA ASN A 452 8.38 -11.11 -23.11
C ASN A 452 9.64 -10.68 -22.32
N PHE A 453 9.46 -10.07 -21.14
CA PHE A 453 10.58 -9.71 -20.26
C PHE A 453 11.22 -10.95 -19.64
N TYR A 454 10.39 -11.90 -19.20
CA TYR A 454 10.88 -13.12 -18.55
C TYR A 454 11.60 -14.04 -19.52
N ASP A 455 11.23 -14.03 -20.81
CA ASP A 455 11.87 -14.86 -21.84
C ASP A 455 13.18 -14.26 -22.38
N ASN A 456 13.37 -12.92 -22.28
CA ASN A 456 14.51 -12.23 -22.89
C ASN A 456 15.53 -11.67 -21.90
N LEU A 457 15.21 -11.67 -20.59
CA LEU A 457 16.11 -11.22 -19.54
C LEU A 457 16.58 -12.39 -18.67
N GLU A 458 17.78 -12.24 -18.15
CA GLU A 458 18.35 -13.16 -17.17
C GLU A 458 17.98 -12.71 -15.75
N TRP A 459 17.48 -13.63 -14.94
CA TRP A 459 16.99 -13.38 -13.60
C TRP A 459 17.90 -14.01 -12.55
N GLY A 460 18.04 -13.34 -11.44
CA GLY A 460 18.77 -13.82 -10.28
C GLY A 460 17.95 -14.83 -9.47
N ASP A 461 18.61 -15.86 -8.93
CA ASP A 461 18.00 -16.80 -8.00
C ASP A 461 17.63 -16.12 -6.70
N VAL A 462 16.49 -16.51 -6.10
CA VAL A 462 16.03 -16.09 -4.77
C VAL A 462 16.02 -17.30 -3.85
N LYS A 463 16.72 -17.22 -2.71
CA LYS A 463 16.82 -18.33 -1.76
C LYS A 463 16.52 -17.86 -0.34
N ALA A 464 15.78 -18.67 0.40
CA ALA A 464 15.59 -18.48 1.83
C ALA A 464 16.86 -18.86 2.59
N ARG A 465 17.24 -18.02 3.56
CA ARG A 465 18.36 -18.25 4.48
C ARG A 465 17.90 -17.94 5.90
N TRP A 466 17.94 -18.93 6.77
CA TRP A 466 17.65 -18.74 8.19
C TRP A 466 18.94 -18.40 8.92
N VAL A 467 18.94 -17.26 9.60
CA VAL A 467 20.08 -16.71 10.32
C VAL A 467 19.79 -16.71 11.82
N LYS A 468 20.77 -17.12 12.62
CA LYS A 468 20.65 -17.08 14.07
C LYS A 468 20.91 -15.65 14.55
N THR A 469 19.97 -15.08 15.29
CA THR A 469 20.08 -13.76 15.92
C THR A 469 20.97 -13.80 17.17
N VAL A 470 21.35 -12.63 17.69
CA VAL A 470 22.24 -12.51 18.86
C VAL A 470 21.64 -13.13 20.14
N ASP A 471 20.32 -13.16 20.26
CA ASP A 471 19.57 -13.78 21.35
C ASP A 471 19.15 -15.23 21.08
N GLY A 472 19.58 -15.81 19.95
CA GLY A 472 19.42 -17.22 19.62
C GLY A 472 18.14 -17.58 18.89
N LYS A 473 17.25 -16.61 18.56
CA LYS A 473 16.09 -16.81 17.70
C LYS A 473 16.55 -17.04 16.24
N GLN A 474 15.60 -17.31 15.34
CA GLN A 474 15.86 -17.53 13.92
C GLN A 474 15.18 -16.44 13.08
N GLU A 475 15.94 -15.80 12.23
CA GLU A 475 15.50 -14.78 11.31
C GLU A 475 15.51 -15.31 9.87
N LEU A 476 14.40 -15.16 9.16
CA LEU A 476 14.35 -15.47 7.71
C LEU A 476 14.91 -14.29 6.92
N CYS A 477 15.91 -14.56 6.09
CA CYS A 477 16.44 -13.63 5.13
C CYS A 477 16.19 -14.16 3.70
N TRP A 478 15.72 -13.31 2.80
CA TRP A 478 15.78 -13.61 1.37
C TRP A 478 17.13 -13.19 0.83
N VAL A 479 17.79 -14.09 0.09
CA VAL A 479 19.06 -13.81 -0.59
C VAL A 479 18.83 -13.87 -2.08
N ILE A 480 19.10 -12.75 -2.77
CA ILE A 480 18.94 -12.61 -4.22
C ILE A 480 20.34 -12.59 -4.84
N TYR A 481 20.60 -13.55 -5.71
CA TYR A 481 21.88 -13.70 -6.38
C TYR A 481 21.91 -13.03 -7.75
N PRO A 482 23.07 -12.56 -8.23
CA PRO A 482 23.19 -12.08 -9.61
C PRO A 482 22.76 -13.13 -10.63
N PRO A 483 22.21 -12.71 -11.78
CA PRO A 483 22.01 -13.63 -12.90
C PRO A 483 23.31 -14.32 -13.29
N LYS A 484 23.25 -15.64 -13.61
CA LYS A 484 24.43 -16.47 -13.89
C LYS A 484 25.45 -16.48 -12.74
N PHE A 485 24.96 -16.49 -11.51
CA PHE A 485 25.79 -16.54 -10.33
C PHE A 485 26.82 -17.67 -10.38
N ASP A 486 28.07 -17.33 -10.07
CA ASP A 486 29.20 -18.27 -10.06
C ASP A 486 29.90 -18.18 -8.69
N ALA A 487 29.76 -19.23 -7.88
CA ALA A 487 30.31 -19.29 -6.52
C ALA A 487 31.86 -19.26 -6.45
N SER A 488 32.56 -19.39 -7.59
CA SER A 488 34.01 -19.23 -7.64
C SER A 488 34.45 -17.77 -7.70
N LYS A 489 33.54 -16.83 -7.95
CA LYS A 489 33.80 -15.40 -8.03
C LYS A 489 33.45 -14.70 -6.72
N LYS A 490 33.95 -13.49 -6.54
CA LYS A 490 33.59 -12.62 -5.40
C LYS A 490 32.68 -11.49 -5.84
N TYR A 491 31.59 -11.30 -5.10
CA TYR A 491 30.57 -10.28 -5.37
C TYR A 491 30.47 -9.28 -4.23
N PRO A 492 30.22 -8.00 -4.53
CA PRO A 492 29.78 -7.04 -3.53
C PRO A 492 28.38 -7.44 -3.02
N ALA A 493 28.07 -7.09 -1.77
CA ALA A 493 26.76 -7.41 -1.21
C ALA A 493 26.06 -6.18 -0.62
N LEU A 494 24.72 -6.20 -0.67
CA LEU A 494 23.85 -5.16 -0.14
C LEU A 494 22.99 -5.74 0.97
N LEU A 495 23.00 -5.08 2.12
CA LEU A 495 21.99 -5.24 3.14
C LEU A 495 20.78 -4.35 2.76
N PHE A 496 19.64 -4.97 2.52
CA PHE A 496 18.38 -4.27 2.31
C PHE A 496 17.68 -4.08 3.66
N CYS A 497 17.49 -2.83 4.05
CA CYS A 497 16.77 -2.46 5.26
C CYS A 497 15.31 -2.13 4.88
N GLU A 498 14.36 -2.96 5.34
CA GLU A 498 12.95 -2.79 5.05
C GLU A 498 12.35 -1.62 5.82
N GLY A 499 11.39 -0.95 5.18
CA GLY A 499 10.58 0.12 5.76
C GLY A 499 9.49 -0.36 6.71
N GLY A 500 8.51 0.44 6.93
CA GLY A 500 7.38 0.18 7.83
C GLY A 500 7.42 1.08 9.06
N PRO A 501 7.83 0.61 10.25
CA PRO A 501 8.79 -0.47 10.57
C PRO A 501 8.26 -1.90 10.53
N GLN A 502 6.96 -2.12 10.46
CA GLN A 502 6.35 -3.44 10.50
C GLN A 502 5.75 -3.84 9.13
N SER A 503 6.56 -3.86 8.08
CA SER A 503 6.19 -4.31 6.75
C SER A 503 7.00 -5.55 6.35
N PRO A 504 6.39 -6.68 5.95
CA PRO A 504 7.11 -7.93 5.74
C PRO A 504 8.01 -7.85 4.50
N VAL A 505 9.21 -8.42 4.59
CA VAL A 505 9.98 -8.77 3.39
C VAL A 505 9.44 -10.12 2.88
N SER A 506 8.36 -10.03 2.11
CA SER A 506 7.73 -11.18 1.46
C SER A 506 8.27 -11.41 0.05
N GLN A 507 7.58 -12.18 -0.75
CA GLN A 507 7.93 -12.40 -2.16
C GLN A 507 7.41 -11.27 -3.08
N PHE A 508 7.22 -10.06 -2.57
CA PHE A 508 6.68 -8.93 -3.32
C PHE A 508 7.57 -8.52 -4.51
N TRP A 509 6.93 -8.11 -5.61
CA TRP A 509 7.55 -7.41 -6.71
C TRP A 509 7.34 -5.91 -6.56
N SER A 510 8.40 -5.14 -6.60
CA SER A 510 8.33 -3.68 -6.60
C SER A 510 8.87 -3.09 -7.89
N PHE A 511 8.20 -2.09 -8.44
CA PHE A 511 8.72 -1.30 -9.56
C PHE A 511 9.62 -0.15 -9.09
N ARG A 512 9.75 0.02 -7.80
CA ARG A 512 10.57 1.03 -7.12
C ARG A 512 11.79 0.37 -6.45
N TRP A 513 11.59 -0.29 -5.32
CA TRP A 513 12.61 -1.05 -4.60
C TRP A 513 12.66 -2.49 -5.13
N ASN A 514 13.20 -2.65 -6.33
CA ASN A 514 13.26 -3.96 -7.00
C ASN A 514 14.60 -4.65 -6.70
N MET A 515 14.54 -5.81 -6.07
CA MET A 515 15.77 -6.55 -5.70
C MET A 515 16.43 -7.22 -6.91
N GLN A 516 15.66 -7.55 -7.95
CA GLN A 516 16.22 -8.13 -9.18
C GLN A 516 17.07 -7.15 -9.97
N ILE A 517 16.72 -5.85 -9.97
CA ILE A 517 17.57 -4.84 -10.63
C ILE A 517 18.89 -4.63 -9.86
N MET A 518 18.88 -4.79 -8.52
CA MET A 518 20.11 -4.78 -7.73
C MET A 518 20.98 -6.00 -8.08
N ALA A 519 20.38 -7.17 -8.16
CA ALA A 519 21.05 -8.40 -8.59
C ALA A 519 21.55 -8.32 -10.05
N ALA A 520 20.77 -7.73 -10.96
CA ALA A 520 21.17 -7.49 -12.35
C ALA A 520 22.39 -6.56 -12.48
N ASN A 521 22.66 -5.78 -11.45
CA ASN A 521 23.88 -4.97 -11.29
C ASN A 521 24.98 -5.71 -10.51
N ASP A 522 25.00 -7.04 -10.52
CA ASP A 522 26.00 -7.92 -9.91
C ASP A 522 26.19 -7.75 -8.38
N TYR A 523 25.15 -7.32 -7.66
CA TYR A 523 25.11 -7.33 -6.21
C TYR A 523 24.40 -8.58 -5.70
N ILE A 524 24.94 -9.21 -4.66
CA ILE A 524 24.17 -10.14 -3.84
C ILE A 524 23.37 -9.27 -2.86
N VAL A 525 22.04 -9.49 -2.78
CA VAL A 525 21.19 -8.75 -1.86
C VAL A 525 20.74 -9.68 -0.74
N ILE A 526 20.91 -9.27 0.51
CA ILE A 526 20.29 -9.94 1.66
C ILE A 526 19.21 -9.03 2.23
N ALA A 527 17.99 -9.56 2.32
CA ALA A 527 16.80 -8.86 2.78
C ALA A 527 16.19 -9.57 4.00
N PRO A 528 16.57 -9.15 5.21
CA PRO A 528 16.14 -9.81 6.44
C PRO A 528 14.71 -9.49 6.83
N ASN A 529 13.99 -10.49 7.35
CA ASN A 529 12.77 -10.31 8.13
C ASN A 529 13.11 -10.15 9.61
N ARG A 530 13.79 -9.06 9.92
CA ARG A 530 14.18 -8.72 11.29
C ARG A 530 12.97 -8.61 12.22
N ARG A 531 13.16 -8.67 13.53
CA ARG A 531 12.06 -8.45 14.48
C ARG A 531 11.35 -7.10 14.23
N GLY A 532 10.06 -7.09 14.50
CA GLY A 532 9.14 -6.03 14.15
C GLY A 532 8.39 -6.28 12.82
N LEU A 533 8.79 -7.27 11.99
CA LEU A 533 8.07 -7.60 10.76
C LEU A 533 7.00 -8.67 11.01
N PRO A 534 5.79 -8.55 10.38
CA PRO A 534 4.71 -9.51 10.54
C PRO A 534 5.00 -10.85 9.85
N GLY A 535 4.26 -11.88 10.27
CA GLY A 535 4.39 -13.24 9.70
C GLY A 535 5.33 -14.15 10.45
N PHE A 536 5.75 -13.77 11.65
CA PHE A 536 6.63 -14.56 12.53
C PHE A 536 6.11 -14.64 13.98
N GLY A 537 4.82 -14.40 14.17
CA GLY A 537 4.15 -14.31 15.46
C GLY A 537 4.12 -12.91 16.05
N MET A 538 3.23 -12.70 17.01
CA MET A 538 3.01 -11.37 17.60
C MET A 538 4.17 -10.89 18.47
N GLU A 539 4.83 -11.80 19.19
CA GLU A 539 6.03 -11.46 19.99
C GLU A 539 7.10 -10.83 19.07
N TRP A 540 7.40 -11.46 17.92
CA TRP A 540 8.37 -10.94 16.96
C TRP A 540 7.99 -9.58 16.41
N LEU A 541 6.70 -9.37 16.12
CA LEU A 541 6.16 -8.12 15.61
C LEU A 541 6.29 -6.98 16.63
N GLU A 542 5.97 -7.22 17.88
CA GLU A 542 5.89 -6.20 18.93
C GLU A 542 7.26 -5.81 19.52
N GLU A 543 8.27 -6.65 19.38
CA GLU A 543 9.62 -6.42 19.96
C GLU A 543 10.32 -5.16 19.45
N ILE A 544 9.86 -4.55 18.37
CA ILE A 544 10.43 -3.29 17.85
C ILE A 544 9.84 -2.05 18.52
N SER A 545 8.60 -2.11 19.01
CA SER A 545 7.92 -0.96 19.60
C SER A 545 8.61 -0.52 20.89
N GLY A 546 9.06 0.73 20.93
CA GLY A 546 9.87 1.32 22.02
C GLY A 546 11.37 1.07 21.89
N ASP A 547 11.83 0.29 20.92
CA ASP A 547 13.25 -0.02 20.75
C ASP A 547 13.70 -0.12 19.28
N TYR A 548 13.57 0.96 18.54
CA TYR A 548 13.97 1.05 17.13
C TYR A 548 15.46 0.79 16.86
N THR A 549 16.32 0.91 17.86
CA THR A 549 17.78 0.82 17.72
C THR A 549 18.41 -0.36 18.46
N GLY A 550 17.58 -1.22 19.02
CA GLY A 550 18.03 -2.39 19.79
C GLY A 550 18.20 -3.64 18.95
N LEU A 551 17.44 -4.68 19.30
CA LEU A 551 17.60 -5.99 18.69
C LEU A 551 17.30 -6.02 17.18
N CYS A 552 16.39 -5.19 16.67
CA CYS A 552 16.12 -5.13 15.24
C CYS A 552 17.35 -4.67 14.42
N MET A 553 18.21 -3.82 14.98
CA MET A 553 19.48 -3.42 14.35
C MET A 553 20.52 -4.54 14.45
N GLN A 554 20.51 -5.31 15.53
CA GLN A 554 21.40 -6.47 15.67
C GLN A 554 21.00 -7.59 14.69
N ASP A 555 19.72 -7.75 14.38
CA ASP A 555 19.24 -8.69 13.37
C ASP A 555 19.81 -8.33 11.99
N TYR A 556 19.73 -7.06 11.56
CA TYR A 556 20.36 -6.60 10.33
C TYR A 556 21.86 -6.92 10.28
N LEU A 557 22.60 -6.67 11.38
CA LEU A 557 24.03 -6.94 11.46
C LEU A 557 24.30 -8.46 11.45
N SER A 558 23.48 -9.26 12.13
CA SER A 558 23.58 -10.71 12.13
C SER A 558 23.37 -11.30 10.73
N ALA A 559 22.40 -10.77 9.99
CA ALA A 559 22.11 -11.21 8.63
C ALA A 559 23.29 -10.99 7.68
N ILE A 560 23.84 -9.77 7.64
CA ILE A 560 24.98 -9.47 6.74
C ILE A 560 26.26 -10.20 7.20
N ASP A 561 26.51 -10.32 8.49
CA ASP A 561 27.66 -11.04 9.03
C ASP A 561 27.58 -12.55 8.70
N ASP A 562 26.38 -13.12 8.75
CA ASP A 562 26.16 -14.52 8.38
C ASP A 562 26.38 -14.75 6.88
N LEU A 563 25.86 -13.84 6.01
CA LEU A 563 26.13 -13.90 4.57
C LEU A 563 27.63 -13.78 4.26
N CYS A 564 28.37 -12.98 5.02
CA CYS A 564 29.81 -12.81 4.87
C CYS A 564 30.65 -14.07 5.21
N LYS A 565 30.06 -15.13 5.74
CA LYS A 565 30.74 -16.44 5.90
C LYS A 565 30.97 -17.13 4.56
N GLU A 566 30.21 -16.77 3.55
CA GLU A 566 30.31 -17.34 2.20
C GLU A 566 31.56 -16.81 1.46
N THR A 567 32.28 -17.74 0.80
CA THR A 567 33.53 -17.42 0.11
C THR A 567 33.33 -16.52 -1.11
N TYR A 568 32.16 -16.50 -1.69
CA TYR A 568 31.78 -15.69 -2.83
C TYR A 568 31.36 -14.24 -2.44
N VAL A 569 31.27 -13.89 -1.17
CA VAL A 569 30.98 -12.54 -0.71
C VAL A 569 32.27 -11.78 -0.48
N ASP A 570 32.39 -10.60 -1.05
CA ASP A 570 33.50 -9.69 -0.80
C ASP A 570 33.20 -8.78 0.39
N LYS A 571 33.76 -9.08 1.54
CA LYS A 571 33.55 -8.35 2.78
C LYS A 571 34.03 -6.90 2.74
N GLU A 572 34.94 -6.57 1.81
CA GLU A 572 35.44 -5.21 1.63
C GLU A 572 34.54 -4.37 0.70
N ARG A 573 33.47 -4.96 0.16
CA ARG A 573 32.55 -4.29 -0.77
C ARG A 573 31.08 -4.47 -0.33
N LEU A 574 30.77 -4.08 0.91
CA LEU A 574 29.42 -4.13 1.47
C LEU A 574 28.77 -2.75 1.45
N GLY A 575 27.49 -2.69 1.09
CA GLY A 575 26.63 -1.52 1.20
C GLY A 575 25.37 -1.80 2.01
N ALA A 576 24.74 -0.76 2.56
CA ALA A 576 23.42 -0.86 3.15
C ALA A 576 22.49 0.19 2.56
N VAL A 577 21.28 -0.23 2.22
CA VAL A 577 20.29 0.58 1.52
C VAL A 577 18.91 0.39 2.12
N GLY A 578 18.09 1.44 2.18
CA GLY A 578 16.73 1.33 2.71
C GLY A 578 15.93 2.61 2.57
N ALA A 579 14.61 2.50 2.72
CA ALA A 579 13.67 3.62 2.67
C ALA A 579 12.80 3.68 3.93
N SER A 580 12.31 4.90 4.26
CA SER A 580 11.41 5.09 5.39
C SER A 580 12.09 4.65 6.70
N PHE A 581 11.51 3.74 7.46
CA PHE A 581 12.22 3.11 8.58
C PHE A 581 13.53 2.42 8.14
N GLY A 582 13.59 1.90 6.92
CA GLY A 582 14.84 1.39 6.34
C GLY A 582 15.89 2.48 6.15
N GLY A 583 15.47 3.68 5.76
CA GLY A 583 16.33 4.87 5.71
C GLY A 583 16.80 5.35 7.10
N PHE A 584 15.92 5.29 8.11
CA PHE A 584 16.29 5.46 9.51
C PHE A 584 17.37 4.45 9.92
N SER A 585 17.17 3.18 9.57
CA SER A 585 18.14 2.11 9.88
C SER A 585 19.50 2.39 9.25
N VAL A 586 19.53 2.87 8.00
CA VAL A 586 20.77 3.27 7.31
C VAL A 586 21.46 4.45 8.03
N TYR A 587 20.71 5.48 8.42
CA TYR A 587 21.28 6.60 9.17
C TYR A 587 21.86 6.17 10.53
N TRP A 588 21.16 5.27 11.22
CA TRP A 588 21.67 4.73 12.48
C TRP A 588 22.92 3.86 12.27
N LEU A 589 22.89 2.98 11.26
CA LEU A 589 24.03 2.14 10.89
C LEU A 589 25.24 2.96 10.50
N ALA A 590 25.06 4.12 9.86
CA ALA A 590 26.19 4.99 9.50
C ALA A 590 27.08 5.37 10.68
N GLY A 591 26.53 5.44 11.91
CA GLY A 591 27.29 5.65 13.13
C GLY A 591 27.59 4.39 13.96
N ASN A 592 27.04 3.22 13.59
CA ASN A 592 27.06 2.02 14.44
C ASN A 592 27.43 0.71 13.70
N HIS A 593 27.95 0.77 12.46
CA HIS A 593 28.23 -0.43 11.64
C HIS A 593 29.58 -1.09 11.90
N ASN A 594 30.45 -0.52 12.74
CA ASN A 594 31.76 -1.06 13.05
C ASN A 594 32.61 -1.35 11.79
N LYS A 595 32.70 -0.37 10.87
CA LYS A 595 33.48 -0.42 9.62
C LYS A 595 33.04 -1.47 8.58
N ARG A 596 31.86 -2.09 8.72
CA ARG A 596 31.37 -3.12 7.79
C ARG A 596 31.11 -2.57 6.39
N PHE A 597 30.38 -1.45 6.30
CA PHE A 597 29.90 -0.90 5.02
C PHE A 597 30.83 0.14 4.43
N LYS A 598 30.86 0.24 3.11
CA LYS A 598 31.65 1.19 2.32
C LYS A 598 30.77 2.22 1.59
N ALA A 599 29.45 2.02 1.55
CA ALA A 599 28.49 2.93 0.98
C ALA A 599 27.12 2.77 1.64
N PHE A 600 26.42 3.89 1.77
CA PHE A 600 25.06 3.96 2.29
C PHE A 600 24.13 4.66 1.30
N ILE A 601 22.85 4.21 1.24
CA ILE A 601 21.75 4.93 0.58
C ILE A 601 20.56 4.96 1.53
N ALA A 602 20.18 6.14 1.99
CA ALA A 602 18.99 6.39 2.79
C ALA A 602 17.97 7.18 1.98
N HIS A 603 16.79 6.60 1.76
CA HIS A 603 15.67 7.21 1.08
C HIS A 603 14.54 7.45 2.09
N ASP A 604 13.99 8.67 2.13
CA ASP A 604 12.88 9.07 3.01
C ASP A 604 13.09 8.68 4.49
N GLY A 605 14.36 8.68 4.96
CA GLY A 605 14.74 8.16 6.27
C GLY A 605 14.56 9.16 7.39
N ILE A 606 14.20 8.69 8.58
CA ILE A 606 14.19 9.50 9.81
C ILE A 606 15.63 9.67 10.31
N TYR A 607 16.13 10.88 10.27
CA TYR A 607 17.44 11.24 10.81
C TYR A 607 17.39 11.67 12.28
N ASN A 608 16.33 12.43 12.63
CA ASN A 608 16.09 12.95 13.98
C ASN A 608 14.67 12.58 14.44
N THR A 609 14.54 11.64 15.36
CA THR A 609 13.26 11.15 15.87
C THR A 609 12.43 12.20 16.61
N GLN A 610 13.09 13.21 17.26
CA GLN A 610 12.35 14.29 17.90
C GLN A 610 11.72 15.24 16.88
N GLN A 611 12.47 15.56 15.82
CA GLN A 611 11.98 16.37 14.71
C GLN A 611 10.87 15.63 13.96
N GLN A 612 11.06 14.33 13.68
CA GLN A 612 10.04 13.49 13.03
C GLN A 612 8.71 13.52 13.79
N TYR A 613 8.72 13.44 15.11
CA TYR A 613 7.49 13.46 15.91
C TYR A 613 6.67 14.72 15.69
N VAL A 614 7.30 15.89 15.56
CA VAL A 614 6.59 17.17 15.40
C VAL A 614 6.35 17.56 13.94
N GLU A 615 6.89 16.81 12.99
CA GLU A 615 6.73 17.08 11.55
C GLU A 615 5.75 16.12 10.86
N THR A 616 5.61 14.87 11.35
CA THR A 616 4.76 13.87 10.70
C THR A 616 3.28 14.24 10.77
N GLU A 617 2.53 13.88 9.75
CA GLU A 617 1.06 14.08 9.71
C GLU A 617 0.31 13.02 10.54
N GLU A 618 0.92 11.86 10.82
CA GLU A 618 0.31 10.75 11.56
C GLU A 618 1.00 10.54 12.91
N LEU A 619 0.43 11.07 13.97
CA LEU A 619 1.01 10.97 15.31
C LEU A 619 0.68 9.66 16.04
N TRP A 620 -0.28 8.86 15.56
CA TRP A 620 -0.60 7.58 16.18
C TRP A 620 0.60 6.63 16.15
N PHE A 621 1.33 6.49 15.03
CA PHE A 621 2.44 5.56 14.97
C PHE A 621 3.63 5.97 15.86
N PRO A 622 4.12 7.24 15.90
CA PRO A 622 5.20 7.59 16.82
C PRO A 622 4.78 7.56 18.28
N ASN A 623 3.52 7.86 18.59
CA ASN A 623 3.00 7.69 19.95
C ASN A 623 3.10 6.24 20.41
N TRP A 624 2.74 5.29 19.54
CA TRP A 624 2.85 3.86 19.84
C TRP A 624 4.30 3.39 19.87
N ASP A 625 5.03 3.63 18.79
CA ASP A 625 6.35 3.02 18.61
C ASP A 625 7.47 3.73 19.36
N LEU A 626 7.37 5.04 19.60
CA LEU A 626 8.35 5.79 20.40
C LEU A 626 7.93 5.90 21.87
N LYS A 627 6.74 5.39 22.22
CA LYS A 627 6.15 5.27 23.57
C LYS A 627 5.76 6.59 24.27
N SER A 628 6.04 7.75 23.67
CA SER A 628 5.63 9.06 24.17
C SER A 628 6.03 10.20 23.25
N ALA A 629 5.56 11.39 23.54
CA ALA A 629 6.09 12.61 22.94
C ALA A 629 7.53 12.91 23.44
N PRO A 630 8.36 13.61 22.65
CA PRO A 630 9.77 13.87 23.01
C PRO A 630 9.96 14.75 24.25
N TRP A 631 8.96 15.53 24.65
CA TRP A 631 8.98 16.33 25.90
C TRP A 631 8.56 15.54 27.14
N GLU A 632 8.02 14.34 26.98
CA GLU A 632 7.66 13.48 28.10
C GLU A 632 8.89 12.68 28.57
N LYS A 633 8.98 12.49 29.88
CA LYS A 633 10.06 11.73 30.50
C LYS A 633 9.55 10.39 31.01
N THR A 634 10.45 9.42 31.12
CA THR A 634 10.17 8.16 31.80
C THR A 634 9.86 8.41 33.27
N GLY A 635 9.33 7.41 33.99
CA GLY A 635 9.13 7.49 35.43
C GLY A 635 10.40 7.78 36.25
N ALA A 636 11.59 7.51 35.67
CA ALA A 636 12.90 7.89 36.22
C ALA A 636 13.36 9.31 35.84
N GLY A 637 12.56 10.05 35.08
CA GLY A 637 12.91 11.40 34.59
C GLY A 637 13.85 11.43 33.39
N GLU A 638 14.11 10.29 32.76
CA GLU A 638 15.00 10.17 31.62
C GLU A 638 14.22 10.32 30.30
N MET A 639 14.93 10.65 29.20
CA MET A 639 14.36 10.62 27.87
C MET A 639 14.08 9.19 27.44
N GLN A 640 12.95 8.96 26.72
CA GLN A 640 12.64 7.66 26.16
C GLN A 640 13.76 7.17 25.23
N LYS A 641 14.01 5.87 25.24
CA LYS A 641 15.11 5.23 24.48
C LYS A 641 15.09 5.60 23.00
N ALA A 642 13.94 5.63 22.37
CA ALA A 642 13.79 5.94 20.93
C ALA A 642 14.32 7.35 20.56
N TYR A 643 14.25 8.31 21.48
CA TYR A 643 14.82 9.64 21.29
C TYR A 643 16.29 9.72 21.71
N ALA A 644 16.65 9.04 22.80
CA ALA A 644 18.02 8.99 23.32
C ALA A 644 19.01 8.26 22.38
N THR A 645 18.50 7.44 21.46
CA THR A 645 19.30 6.68 20.50
C THR A 645 19.03 7.07 19.05
N SER A 646 18.48 8.26 18.81
CA SER A 646 18.20 8.82 17.49
C SER A 646 19.45 8.90 16.63
N PRO A 647 19.37 8.61 15.30
CA PRO A 647 20.55 8.56 14.41
C PRO A 647 21.43 9.82 14.42
N HIS A 648 20.83 11.01 14.51
CA HIS A 648 21.57 12.28 14.51
C HIS A 648 22.55 12.43 15.67
N LEU A 649 22.36 11.69 16.76
CA LEU A 649 23.24 11.69 17.95
C LEU A 649 24.55 10.93 17.73
N TYR A 650 24.67 10.19 16.62
CA TYR A 650 25.84 9.38 16.28
C TYR A 650 26.61 9.92 15.06
N VAL A 651 26.29 11.10 14.61
CA VAL A 651 26.91 11.73 13.43
C VAL A 651 28.41 11.93 13.61
N ASP A 652 28.88 12.11 14.86
CA ASP A 652 30.28 12.17 15.20
C ASP A 652 31.08 10.91 14.85
N LYS A 653 30.39 9.76 14.69
CA LYS A 653 30.98 8.46 14.33
C LYS A 653 30.85 8.15 12.83
N TRP A 654 30.16 8.96 12.06
CA TRP A 654 30.00 8.73 10.63
C TRP A 654 31.35 8.89 9.91
N ASP A 655 31.69 7.94 9.04
CA ASP A 655 32.94 7.93 8.27
C ASP A 655 32.79 7.33 6.87
N THR A 656 31.58 6.93 6.49
CA THR A 656 31.30 6.20 5.26
C THR A 656 30.44 7.06 4.33
N PRO A 657 30.71 7.06 3.00
CA PRO A 657 29.92 7.80 2.02
C PRO A 657 28.43 7.49 2.05
N ILE A 658 27.57 8.51 1.92
CA ILE A 658 26.12 8.38 2.00
C ILE A 658 25.40 9.16 0.90
N LEU A 659 24.40 8.49 0.26
CA LEU A 659 23.43 9.13 -0.63
C LEU A 659 22.11 9.29 0.13
N CYS A 660 21.63 10.53 0.28
CA CYS A 660 20.34 10.87 0.84
C CYS A 660 19.34 11.12 -0.31
N ILE A 661 18.16 10.53 -0.28
CA ILE A 661 17.13 10.71 -1.31
C ILE A 661 15.82 11.10 -0.63
N HIS A 662 15.05 12.07 -1.19
CA HIS A 662 13.76 12.46 -0.63
C HIS A 662 12.85 13.15 -1.64
N GLY A 663 11.54 13.03 -1.43
CA GLY A 663 10.50 13.80 -2.11
C GLY A 663 10.05 14.99 -1.27
N GLN A 664 9.92 16.20 -1.85
CA GLN A 664 9.53 17.40 -1.08
C GLN A 664 8.05 17.46 -0.69
N LYS A 665 7.23 16.54 -1.24
CA LYS A 665 5.82 16.39 -0.86
C LYS A 665 5.58 15.25 0.14
N ASP A 666 6.63 14.75 0.74
CA ASP A 666 6.55 13.74 1.77
C ASP A 666 6.17 14.38 3.10
N PHE A 667 4.92 14.20 3.53
CA PHE A 667 4.43 14.68 4.83
C PHE A 667 4.46 13.59 5.91
N ARG A 668 4.74 12.34 5.53
CA ARG A 668 4.97 11.22 6.44
C ARG A 668 6.31 11.35 7.15
N ILE A 669 7.37 11.57 6.36
CA ILE A 669 8.73 11.89 6.81
C ILE A 669 9.19 13.10 6.01
N GLU A 670 9.24 14.26 6.64
CA GLU A 670 9.56 15.51 5.94
C GLU A 670 10.98 15.48 5.33
N TYR A 671 11.13 16.04 4.16
CA TYR A 671 12.40 16.08 3.40
C TYR A 671 13.54 16.79 4.15
N THR A 672 13.21 17.60 5.14
CA THR A 672 14.15 18.27 6.06
C THR A 672 15.03 17.27 6.81
N GLN A 673 14.58 16.03 6.99
CA GLN A 673 15.36 14.93 7.56
C GLN A 673 16.58 14.59 6.68
N ALA A 674 16.37 14.45 5.36
CA ALA A 674 17.46 14.20 4.41
C ALA A 674 18.40 15.42 4.26
N GLU A 675 17.87 16.66 4.26
CA GLU A 675 18.67 17.89 4.23
C GLU A 675 19.59 17.99 5.46
N SER A 676 19.05 17.68 6.64
CA SER A 676 19.80 17.69 7.88
C SER A 676 20.92 16.65 7.89
N ALA A 677 20.62 15.41 7.46
CA ALA A 677 21.59 14.32 7.35
C ALA A 677 22.70 14.65 6.33
N PHE A 678 22.33 15.13 5.14
CA PHE A 678 23.25 15.54 4.09
C PHE A 678 24.18 16.67 4.57
N THR A 679 23.63 17.72 5.18
CA THR A 679 24.40 18.84 5.71
C THR A 679 25.40 18.38 6.77
N ALA A 680 24.96 17.56 7.72
CA ALA A 680 25.83 17.02 8.75
C ALA A 680 26.99 16.18 8.17
N ALA A 681 26.71 15.31 7.22
CA ALA A 681 27.73 14.53 6.52
C ALA A 681 28.75 15.41 5.81
N ARG A 682 28.29 16.44 5.05
CA ARG A 682 29.17 17.36 4.33
C ARG A 682 30.05 18.22 5.27
N MET A 683 29.48 18.73 6.36
CA MET A 683 30.19 19.50 7.36
C MET A 683 31.30 18.69 8.06
N ARG A 684 31.12 17.38 8.16
CA ARG A 684 32.12 16.44 8.68
C ARG A 684 33.14 15.98 7.62
N GLY A 685 33.07 16.49 6.39
CA GLY A 685 33.99 16.09 5.31
C GLY A 685 33.71 14.71 4.72
N ILE A 686 32.56 14.12 5.02
CA ILE A 686 32.13 12.82 4.46
C ILE A 686 31.65 13.07 3.02
N ASP A 687 32.00 12.18 2.08
CA ASP A 687 31.44 12.25 0.73
C ASP A 687 29.97 11.91 0.80
N ALA A 688 29.14 12.89 0.48
CA ALA A 688 27.69 12.76 0.51
C ALA A 688 27.06 13.42 -0.72
N GLN A 689 26.00 12.81 -1.21
CA GLN A 689 25.17 13.33 -2.29
C GLN A 689 23.70 13.36 -1.83
N MET A 690 22.93 14.33 -2.31
CA MET A 690 21.48 14.39 -2.10
C MET A 690 20.78 14.37 -3.45
N LEU A 691 19.75 13.52 -3.58
CA LEU A 691 18.80 13.49 -4.69
C LEU A 691 17.44 13.92 -4.16
N LEU A 692 17.02 15.14 -4.51
CA LEU A 692 15.78 15.75 -4.05
C LEU A 692 14.79 15.86 -5.21
N PHE A 693 13.54 15.40 -4.99
CA PHE A 693 12.46 15.48 -5.96
C PHE A 693 11.41 16.51 -5.51
N PRO A 694 11.31 17.67 -6.17
CA PRO A 694 10.38 18.72 -5.75
C PRO A 694 8.88 18.34 -5.86
N ASP A 695 8.57 17.31 -6.63
CA ASP A 695 7.22 16.96 -7.04
C ASP A 695 6.84 15.49 -6.80
N GLU A 696 7.63 14.77 -6.00
CA GLU A 696 7.34 13.42 -5.48
C GLU A 696 7.03 13.47 -3.97
N ASN A 697 6.27 12.48 -3.53
CA ASN A 697 5.93 12.27 -2.12
C ASN A 697 6.88 11.24 -1.45
N HIS A 698 6.38 10.49 -0.47
CA HIS A 698 7.11 9.38 0.17
C HIS A 698 7.49 8.28 -0.84
N TRP A 699 6.89 8.27 -2.03
CA TRP A 699 7.18 7.36 -3.13
C TRP A 699 7.60 8.12 -4.38
N VAL A 700 8.51 7.54 -5.16
CA VAL A 700 8.91 8.06 -6.47
C VAL A 700 8.03 7.37 -7.53
N LEU A 701 7.04 8.10 -8.06
CA LEU A 701 5.96 7.52 -8.87
C LEU A 701 6.04 7.87 -10.36
N LYS A 702 6.70 8.97 -10.71
CA LYS A 702 6.81 9.39 -12.10
C LYS A 702 7.91 8.62 -12.83
N PRO A 703 7.69 8.16 -14.08
CA PRO A 703 8.63 7.31 -14.81
C PRO A 703 10.06 7.87 -14.89
N GLN A 704 10.20 9.13 -15.30
CA GLN A 704 11.53 9.73 -15.44
C GLN A 704 12.23 9.93 -14.09
N ASN A 705 11.49 10.28 -13.04
CA ASN A 705 12.02 10.39 -11.68
C ASN A 705 12.46 9.01 -11.16
N GLY A 706 11.68 7.96 -11.39
CA GLY A 706 12.03 6.60 -11.00
C GLY A 706 13.27 6.09 -11.72
N ILE A 707 13.44 6.38 -13.00
CA ILE A 707 14.65 6.05 -13.76
C ILE A 707 15.86 6.85 -13.24
N LEU A 708 15.69 8.16 -13.00
CA LEU A 708 16.74 8.99 -12.43
C LEU A 708 17.18 8.49 -11.05
N TRP A 709 16.21 8.10 -10.22
CA TRP A 709 16.42 7.51 -8.90
C TRP A 709 17.30 6.25 -9.02
N GLN A 710 16.91 5.28 -9.85
CA GLN A 710 17.65 4.01 -10.02
C GLN A 710 19.03 4.22 -10.63
N ARG A 711 19.16 5.10 -11.63
CA ARG A 711 20.47 5.44 -12.21
C ARG A 711 21.41 6.10 -11.20
N THR A 712 20.89 6.99 -10.35
CA THR A 712 21.68 7.66 -9.30
C THR A 712 22.07 6.66 -8.21
N PHE A 713 21.15 5.78 -7.81
CA PHE A 713 21.36 4.70 -6.86
C PHE A 713 22.53 3.80 -7.28
N PHE A 714 22.51 3.26 -8.51
CA PHE A 714 23.59 2.39 -8.96
C PHE A 714 24.88 3.12 -9.26
N ARG A 715 24.83 4.36 -9.75
CA ARG A 715 26.02 5.19 -9.94
C ARG A 715 26.75 5.40 -8.61
N TRP A 716 26.00 5.66 -7.53
CA TRP A 716 26.54 5.81 -6.19
C TRP A 716 27.19 4.51 -5.68
N LEU A 717 26.48 3.40 -5.71
CA LEU A 717 27.00 2.11 -5.25
C LEU A 717 28.22 1.66 -6.06
N ASN A 718 28.17 1.79 -7.40
CA ASN A 718 29.29 1.39 -8.27
C ASN A 718 30.55 2.20 -7.98
N LYS A 719 30.44 3.47 -7.61
CA LYS A 719 31.57 4.33 -7.25
C LYS A 719 32.39 3.77 -6.09
N TYR A 720 31.74 3.11 -5.12
CA TYR A 720 32.40 2.64 -3.89
C TYR A 720 32.56 1.11 -3.82
N LEU A 721 31.69 0.36 -4.46
CA LEU A 721 31.63 -1.10 -4.31
C LEU A 721 32.13 -1.86 -5.53
N LYS A 722 32.41 -1.19 -6.65
CA LYS A 722 32.89 -1.85 -7.89
C LYS A 722 34.25 -1.33 -8.38
N LYS A 723 35.02 -0.75 -7.52
CA LYS A 723 36.40 -0.34 -7.82
C LYS A 723 37.35 -1.51 -7.78
#